data_e458d80818e8f3d22b3267a70b602a7d
#
_entry.id   e458d80818e8f3d22b3267a70b602a7d
#
_cell.length_a   1.000
_cell.length_b   1.000
_cell.length_c   1.000
_cell.angle_alpha   90.00
_cell.angle_beta   90.00
_cell.angle_gamma   90.00
#
_symmetry.space_group_name_H-M   'P 1'
#
loop_
_entity.id
_entity.type
_entity.pdbx_description
1 polymer ?
#
loop_
_entity_poly.entity_id
_entity_poly.type
_entity_poly.pdbx_seq_one_letter_code
_entity_poly.pdbx_strand_id
1 'polypeptide(L)'
;VILLDEPTERVCAAIKSGRLAPVRLAIVAPGGYGKTAVLDHLAGAPGVRLVDDAHLLTDAELSEVARQLDDESAGLVIAARPHPRPAALNQVLGRLTGQLVLRPFDRPRTETFLSRAGRPLAVDSVLAQTGGVPGFVRLLAGGDGELVAAFRHELDQAGEDSLCYLLAVEAGADPDLLAALKLPASTVEAVRATGYLGPDGRLLPVAARALRELVPADRRIALRLRLIRRQLDRSGPVLSLVRPLIGAGVTGADVATAFEVAAGEATGEPALAARLYEAAVRAGRRTAAVGTRWAEAVARAGDFDTALQLADQVIGSDDAADRAEGAQVAGAALAHRGQLARSAELFQWSDTAAARCFAVIGLTGSGRLAEAEKLLDKSSVDGPPTLLAGAVSSAARGVLESVTDQPTVALSTLIRSAEMLEPVSDRVLLPDSPAALGALVALHSGEAAIAEPLLERAVSSGVLVPRHRLLLAWIAMLRGDEEGANAQLRSAGEQLSPRDWLFAVGLRVGLARRASDLAGLRRIWIQAREAVVRHPVDLFTFLPFGEFEVAAARLGERDRLAPHLRQARELLAGLGDPPLWASALHWSGLHAAVIAEQPEEAAAHAEALAEAASEGPYFATIARAAGCWLKVLGGEVDAPEVESAARDLHGVGLCWDGARLAGQAAIRTSDRKAMVTLLDCARVLQGRPGREAVEHTGGVRLSERERQVAELVVAGLTYKQIGDRLFISAKTVEHHMARMRQRLGAGSRGELLAELREIVQVAS
;
A
#
# COMPACT_ATOMS: atom_id res chain seq x y z
N VAL A 1 -25.11 -17.76 35.00
CA VAL A 1 -26.25 -17.62 34.09
C VAL A 1 -26.21 -18.77 33.11
N ILE A 2 -27.22 -19.69 33.18
CA ILE A 2 -27.36 -20.79 32.24
C ILE A 2 -28.25 -20.29 31.10
N LEU A 3 -27.73 -20.36 29.86
CA LEU A 3 -28.48 -20.09 28.64
C LEU A 3 -28.52 -21.37 27.81
N LEU A 4 -29.71 -21.94 27.68
CA LEU A 4 -29.96 -23.12 26.87
C LEU A 4 -30.56 -22.71 25.52
N ASP A 5 -30.38 -23.53 24.49
CA ASP A 5 -31.17 -23.37 23.28
C ASP A 5 -32.61 -23.87 23.49
N GLU A 6 -33.51 -23.38 22.67
CA GLU A 6 -34.95 -23.71 22.81
C GLU A 6 -35.24 -25.22 22.79
N PRO A 7 -34.58 -26.05 21.93
CA PRO A 7 -34.75 -27.51 22.00
C PRO A 7 -34.29 -28.10 23.33
N THR A 8 -33.12 -27.68 23.83
CA THR A 8 -32.55 -28.15 25.10
C THR A 8 -33.42 -27.73 26.27
N GLU A 9 -33.91 -26.49 26.28
CA GLU A 9 -34.80 -25.97 27.33
C GLU A 9 -36.14 -26.73 27.38
N ARG A 10 -36.73 -27.03 26.22
CA ARG A 10 -37.96 -27.87 26.12
C ARG A 10 -37.74 -29.25 26.69
N VAL A 11 -36.62 -29.91 26.38
CA VAL A 11 -36.29 -31.23 26.93
C VAL A 11 -36.11 -31.15 28.45
N CYS A 12 -35.34 -30.19 28.94
CA CYS A 12 -35.13 -29.99 30.37
C CYS A 12 -36.44 -29.70 31.12
N ALA A 13 -37.32 -28.88 30.58
CA ALA A 13 -38.64 -28.60 31.15
C ALA A 13 -39.56 -29.87 31.18
N ALA A 14 -39.50 -30.70 30.14
CA ALA A 14 -40.24 -31.96 30.08
C ALA A 14 -39.75 -32.98 31.13
N ILE A 15 -38.42 -33.02 31.35
CA ILE A 15 -37.81 -33.86 32.41
C ILE A 15 -38.23 -33.37 33.80
N LYS A 16 -38.11 -32.08 34.10
CA LYS A 16 -38.46 -31.49 35.40
C LYS A 16 -39.95 -31.64 35.73
N SER A 17 -40.81 -31.58 34.73
CA SER A 17 -42.25 -31.75 34.91
C SER A 17 -42.69 -33.21 34.93
N GLY A 18 -41.79 -34.18 34.83
CA GLY A 18 -42.11 -35.61 34.77
C GLY A 18 -42.80 -36.09 33.49
N ARG A 19 -42.96 -35.23 32.50
CA ARG A 19 -43.62 -35.60 31.24
C ARG A 19 -42.78 -36.53 30.37
N LEU A 20 -41.44 -36.56 30.61
CA LEU A 20 -40.52 -37.45 29.95
C LEU A 20 -40.00 -38.48 31.00
N ALA A 21 -40.79 -39.50 31.29
CA ALA A 21 -40.40 -40.54 32.22
C ALA A 21 -40.72 -41.92 31.62
N PRO A 22 -39.79 -42.91 31.79
CA PRO A 22 -38.47 -42.79 32.40
C PRO A 22 -37.48 -42.07 31.52
N VAL A 23 -36.64 -41.19 32.09
CA VAL A 23 -35.64 -40.43 31.38
C VAL A 23 -34.38 -41.29 31.16
N ARG A 24 -34.01 -41.56 29.92
CA ARG A 24 -32.78 -42.30 29.57
C ARG A 24 -32.02 -41.49 28.50
N LEU A 25 -31.21 -40.51 28.95
CA LEU A 25 -30.66 -39.50 28.10
C LEU A 25 -29.12 -39.41 28.19
N ALA A 26 -28.46 -39.40 27.06
CA ALA A 26 -27.03 -39.11 26.95
C ALA A 26 -26.77 -37.65 26.52
N ILE A 27 -25.80 -36.99 27.12
CA ILE A 27 -25.24 -35.68 26.72
C ILE A 27 -23.76 -35.88 26.35
N VAL A 28 -23.48 -36.12 25.07
CA VAL A 28 -22.12 -36.32 24.61
C VAL A 28 -21.69 -35.11 23.83
N ALA A 29 -20.74 -34.35 24.38
CA ALA A 29 -20.23 -33.14 23.76
C ALA A 29 -18.78 -32.89 24.19
N PRO A 30 -17.97 -32.17 23.37
CA PRO A 30 -16.61 -31.79 23.73
C PRO A 30 -16.55 -30.94 25.00
N GLY A 31 -15.35 -30.66 25.48
CA GLY A 31 -15.11 -29.76 26.61
C GLY A 31 -15.68 -28.36 26.35
N GLY A 32 -16.11 -27.67 27.40
CA GLY A 32 -16.63 -26.31 27.30
C GLY A 32 -18.08 -26.17 26.75
N TYR A 33 -18.69 -27.19 26.24
CA TYR A 33 -20.06 -27.11 25.63
C TYR A 33 -21.21 -26.97 26.63
N GLY A 34 -20.93 -26.95 27.94
CA GLY A 34 -21.94 -26.67 28.96
C GLY A 34 -22.68 -27.91 29.48
N LYS A 35 -22.11 -29.13 29.35
CA LYS A 35 -22.69 -30.39 29.89
C LYS A 35 -23.08 -30.30 31.36
N THR A 36 -22.12 -29.92 32.21
CA THR A 36 -22.33 -29.72 33.66
C THR A 36 -23.44 -28.71 33.95
N ALA A 37 -23.46 -27.59 33.17
CA ALA A 37 -24.51 -26.58 33.34
C ALA A 37 -25.92 -27.10 33.03
N VAL A 38 -26.04 -28.03 32.07
CA VAL A 38 -27.33 -28.72 31.80
C VAL A 38 -27.68 -29.65 32.95
N LEU A 39 -26.73 -30.41 33.50
CA LEU A 39 -26.96 -31.26 34.67
C LEU A 39 -27.35 -30.43 35.89
N ASP A 40 -26.65 -29.34 36.17
CA ASP A 40 -27.00 -28.40 37.24
C ASP A 40 -28.43 -27.86 37.07
N HIS A 41 -28.81 -27.55 35.81
CA HIS A 41 -30.19 -27.12 35.53
C HIS A 41 -31.21 -28.24 35.77
N LEU A 42 -30.84 -29.49 35.59
CA LEU A 42 -31.70 -30.66 35.87
C LEU A 42 -31.64 -31.09 37.33
N ALA A 43 -30.81 -30.49 38.17
CA ALA A 43 -30.68 -30.81 39.58
C ALA A 43 -32.05 -30.71 40.29
N GLY A 44 -32.41 -31.76 41.03
CA GLY A 44 -33.72 -31.87 41.71
C GLY A 44 -34.87 -32.40 40.85
N ALA A 45 -34.62 -32.82 39.60
CA ALA A 45 -35.63 -33.51 38.79
C ALA A 45 -36.06 -34.86 39.46
N PRO A 46 -37.35 -35.11 39.65
CA PRO A 46 -37.82 -36.29 40.39
C PRO A 46 -37.50 -37.59 39.66
N GLY A 47 -36.94 -38.57 40.38
CA GLY A 47 -36.64 -39.90 39.85
C GLY A 47 -35.56 -40.00 38.84
N VAL A 48 -34.69 -38.96 38.68
CA VAL A 48 -33.61 -38.90 37.71
C VAL A 48 -32.26 -38.84 38.41
N ARG A 49 -31.39 -39.82 38.15
CA ARG A 49 -29.97 -39.77 38.54
C ARG A 49 -29.19 -39.00 37.48
N LEU A 50 -28.35 -38.10 37.94
CA LEU A 50 -27.44 -37.29 37.09
C LEU A 50 -26.01 -37.81 37.28
N VAL A 51 -25.31 -38.09 36.18
CA VAL A 51 -23.91 -38.53 36.16
C VAL A 51 -23.10 -37.61 35.28
N ASP A 52 -22.20 -36.86 35.87
CA ASP A 52 -21.31 -36.00 35.11
C ASP A 52 -19.97 -36.69 34.85
N ASP A 53 -19.27 -36.21 33.82
CA ASP A 53 -17.92 -36.68 33.41
C ASP A 53 -17.78 -38.23 33.40
N ALA A 54 -18.81 -38.92 32.93
CA ALA A 54 -18.86 -40.39 32.92
C ALA A 54 -17.71 -41.04 32.13
N HIS A 55 -17.00 -40.31 31.27
CA HIS A 55 -15.82 -40.77 30.57
C HIS A 55 -14.57 -40.91 31.46
N LEU A 56 -14.63 -40.39 32.70
CA LEU A 56 -13.57 -40.50 33.71
C LEU A 56 -13.86 -41.55 34.79
N LEU A 57 -15.06 -42.11 34.77
CA LEU A 57 -15.48 -43.14 35.74
C LEU A 57 -14.73 -44.45 35.48
N THR A 58 -14.47 -45.21 36.55
CA THR A 58 -13.91 -46.54 36.50
C THR A 58 -14.95 -47.56 35.96
N ASP A 59 -14.47 -48.69 35.47
CA ASP A 59 -15.35 -49.76 34.98
C ASP A 59 -16.30 -50.30 36.08
N ALA A 60 -15.89 -50.25 37.35
CA ALA A 60 -16.75 -50.61 38.49
C ALA A 60 -17.90 -49.64 38.68
N GLU A 61 -17.63 -48.30 38.62
CA GLU A 61 -18.63 -47.25 38.72
C GLU A 61 -19.60 -47.28 37.54
N LEU A 62 -19.08 -47.49 36.31
CA LEU A 62 -19.89 -47.63 35.11
C LEU A 62 -20.77 -48.86 35.14
N SER A 63 -20.27 -50.00 35.73
CA SER A 63 -21.07 -51.20 35.95
C SER A 63 -22.19 -50.99 36.94
N GLU A 64 -21.99 -50.15 37.98
CA GLU A 64 -23.04 -49.75 38.93
C GLU A 64 -24.10 -48.88 38.24
N VAL A 65 -23.69 -47.94 37.36
CA VAL A 65 -24.62 -47.15 36.55
C VAL A 65 -25.39 -48.03 35.58
N ALA A 66 -24.76 -49.07 34.99
CA ALA A 66 -25.40 -50.01 34.08
C ALA A 66 -26.47 -50.87 34.78
N ARG A 67 -26.20 -51.33 36.02
CA ARG A 67 -27.16 -52.09 36.84
C ARG A 67 -28.42 -51.30 37.14
N GLN A 68 -28.35 -49.99 37.32
CA GLN A 68 -29.53 -49.15 37.53
C GLN A 68 -30.45 -49.08 36.31
N LEU A 69 -29.90 -49.25 35.10
CA LEU A 69 -30.70 -49.30 33.89
C LEU A 69 -31.54 -50.63 33.76
N ASP A 70 -31.30 -51.64 34.64
CA ASP A 70 -32.10 -52.87 34.70
C ASP A 70 -33.45 -52.58 35.27
N ASP A 71 -33.62 -51.54 36.09
CA ASP A 71 -34.93 -51.04 36.54
C ASP A 71 -35.52 -50.14 35.43
N GLU A 72 -36.62 -50.61 34.82
CA GLU A 72 -37.28 -49.87 33.73
C GLU A 72 -37.84 -48.52 34.17
N SER A 73 -38.07 -48.33 35.45
CA SER A 73 -38.57 -47.07 36.02
C SER A 73 -37.51 -46.06 36.35
N ALA A 74 -36.22 -46.45 36.35
CA ALA A 74 -35.11 -45.59 36.74
C ALA A 74 -34.78 -44.58 35.67
N GLY A 75 -34.76 -43.28 36.04
CA GLY A 75 -34.33 -42.18 35.20
C GLY A 75 -32.82 -41.97 35.31
N LEU A 76 -32.17 -41.82 34.18
CA LEU A 76 -30.71 -41.56 34.08
C LEU A 76 -30.40 -40.52 33.03
N VAL A 77 -29.64 -39.49 33.40
CA VAL A 77 -29.00 -38.54 32.47
C VAL A 77 -27.49 -38.62 32.67
N ILE A 78 -26.77 -38.97 31.61
CA ILE A 78 -25.30 -39.09 31.61
C ILE A 78 -24.67 -38.03 30.72
N ALA A 79 -23.71 -37.29 31.27
CA ALA A 79 -22.84 -36.40 30.50
C ALA A 79 -21.43 -36.99 30.35
N ALA A 80 -20.92 -36.98 29.14
CA ALA A 80 -19.56 -37.47 28.82
C ALA A 80 -18.94 -36.65 27.72
N ARG A 81 -17.58 -36.68 27.64
CA ARG A 81 -16.87 -36.28 26.44
C ARG A 81 -16.89 -37.41 25.39
N PRO A 82 -16.68 -37.10 24.10
CA PRO A 82 -16.58 -38.13 23.06
C PRO A 82 -15.42 -39.11 23.26
N HIS A 83 -14.34 -38.65 23.94
CA HIS A 83 -13.14 -39.43 24.25
C HIS A 83 -12.62 -39.03 25.65
N PRO A 84 -12.04 -39.96 26.48
CA PRO A 84 -11.92 -41.40 26.23
C PRO A 84 -13.30 -42.11 26.28
N ARG A 85 -13.38 -43.26 25.62
CA ARG A 85 -14.63 -43.99 25.50
C ARG A 85 -14.45 -45.46 25.89
N PRO A 86 -14.35 -45.76 27.20
CA PRO A 86 -14.21 -47.13 27.70
C PRO A 86 -15.35 -48.05 27.22
N ALA A 87 -15.07 -49.35 27.09
CA ALA A 87 -16.07 -50.31 26.65
C ALA A 87 -17.33 -50.31 27.56
N ALA A 88 -17.11 -50.20 28.86
CA ALA A 88 -18.20 -50.11 29.85
C ALA A 88 -19.10 -48.86 29.61
N LEU A 89 -18.49 -47.69 29.27
CA LEU A 89 -19.26 -46.48 28.94
C LEU A 89 -20.09 -46.70 27.65
N ASN A 90 -19.50 -47.37 26.64
CA ASN A 90 -20.24 -47.67 25.40
C ASN A 90 -21.48 -48.56 25.67
N GLN A 91 -21.34 -49.53 26.55
CA GLN A 91 -22.46 -50.40 26.94
C GLN A 91 -23.58 -49.58 27.63
N VAL A 92 -23.23 -48.69 28.55
CA VAL A 92 -24.19 -47.81 29.22
C VAL A 92 -24.87 -46.89 28.20
N LEU A 93 -24.10 -46.20 27.35
CA LEU A 93 -24.64 -45.27 26.35
C LEU A 93 -25.56 -45.98 25.34
N GLY A 94 -25.24 -47.23 24.96
CA GLY A 94 -26.07 -48.04 24.04
C GLY A 94 -27.43 -48.43 24.59
N ARG A 95 -27.64 -48.36 25.93
CA ARG A 95 -28.90 -48.62 26.60
C ARG A 95 -29.76 -47.39 26.81
N LEU A 96 -29.23 -46.18 26.46
CA LEU A 96 -29.99 -44.94 26.59
C LEU A 96 -30.81 -44.70 25.30
N THR A 97 -32.02 -44.19 25.47
CA THR A 97 -33.01 -44.06 24.39
C THR A 97 -32.96 -42.70 23.69
N GLY A 98 -32.27 -41.71 24.27
CA GLY A 98 -32.18 -40.37 23.72
C GLY A 98 -30.80 -39.76 23.86
N GLN A 99 -30.47 -38.84 22.94
CA GLN A 99 -29.26 -38.03 23.01
C GLN A 99 -29.60 -36.55 22.89
N LEU A 100 -29.10 -35.75 23.83
CA LEU A 100 -29.18 -34.29 23.77
C LEU A 100 -27.92 -33.74 23.11
N VAL A 101 -28.12 -33.03 22.03
CA VAL A 101 -27.02 -32.40 21.27
C VAL A 101 -26.83 -30.94 21.70
N LEU A 102 -25.73 -30.65 22.35
CA LEU A 102 -25.38 -29.28 22.74
C LEU A 102 -24.69 -28.54 21.57
N ARG A 103 -25.14 -27.32 21.33
CA ARG A 103 -24.64 -26.47 20.25
C ARG A 103 -23.91 -25.28 20.83
N PRO A 104 -22.87 -24.75 20.10
CA PRO A 104 -22.27 -23.48 20.44
C PRO A 104 -23.32 -22.35 20.49
N PHE A 105 -22.97 -21.29 21.19
CA PHE A 105 -23.80 -20.08 21.19
C PHE A 105 -23.74 -19.42 19.81
N ASP A 106 -24.91 -19.05 19.32
CA ASP A 106 -25.07 -18.14 18.21
C ASP A 106 -24.91 -16.67 18.67
N ARG A 107 -24.99 -15.73 17.72
CA ARG A 107 -24.85 -14.30 17.99
C ARG A 107 -25.87 -13.81 19.06
N PRO A 108 -27.19 -14.10 18.96
CA PRO A 108 -28.17 -13.63 19.95
C PRO A 108 -27.91 -14.17 21.34
N ARG A 109 -27.51 -15.44 21.48
CA ARG A 109 -27.21 -16.06 22.79
C ARG A 109 -25.93 -15.50 23.39
N THR A 110 -24.90 -15.26 22.56
CA THR A 110 -23.65 -14.62 22.99
C THR A 110 -23.91 -13.21 23.49
N GLU A 111 -24.71 -12.43 22.77
CA GLU A 111 -25.10 -11.06 23.16
C GLU A 111 -25.88 -11.07 24.49
N THR A 112 -26.86 -11.96 24.62
CA THR A 112 -27.64 -12.13 25.86
C THR A 112 -26.74 -12.51 27.02
N PHE A 113 -25.77 -13.42 26.82
CA PHE A 113 -24.84 -13.83 27.85
C PHE A 113 -23.96 -12.68 28.32
N LEU A 114 -23.34 -11.94 27.37
CA LEU A 114 -22.46 -10.81 27.67
C LEU A 114 -23.21 -9.67 28.38
N SER A 115 -24.41 -9.37 27.94
CA SER A 115 -25.29 -8.37 28.59
C SER A 115 -25.61 -8.75 30.04
N ARG A 116 -25.96 -10.01 30.30
CA ARG A 116 -26.25 -10.52 31.67
C ARG A 116 -24.97 -10.60 32.53
N ALA A 117 -23.81 -10.80 31.91
CA ALA A 117 -22.53 -10.80 32.60
C ALA A 117 -22.01 -9.37 32.90
N GLY A 118 -22.65 -8.32 32.36
CA GLY A 118 -22.25 -6.92 32.55
C GLY A 118 -20.93 -6.59 31.90
N ARG A 119 -20.56 -7.25 30.79
CA ARG A 119 -19.28 -7.10 30.11
C ARG A 119 -19.44 -6.44 28.72
N PRO A 120 -18.90 -5.26 28.49
CA PRO A 120 -18.98 -4.55 27.19
C PRO A 120 -17.97 -5.10 26.18
N LEU A 121 -18.08 -6.39 25.83
CA LEU A 121 -17.24 -7.01 24.81
C LEU A 121 -17.99 -7.04 23.46
N ALA A 122 -17.27 -6.82 22.37
CA ALA A 122 -17.84 -6.92 21.03
C ALA A 122 -18.20 -8.38 20.70
N VAL A 123 -19.48 -8.65 20.45
CA VAL A 123 -20.04 -10.00 20.22
C VAL A 123 -19.28 -10.74 19.11
N ASP A 124 -19.01 -10.07 17.99
CA ASP A 124 -18.30 -10.67 16.87
C ASP A 124 -16.87 -11.08 17.22
N SER A 125 -16.17 -10.28 18.04
CA SER A 125 -14.83 -10.60 18.53
C SER A 125 -14.86 -11.82 19.45
N VAL A 126 -15.84 -11.92 20.33
CA VAL A 126 -16.00 -13.07 21.24
C VAL A 126 -16.30 -14.33 20.45
N LEU A 127 -17.21 -14.28 19.48
CA LEU A 127 -17.52 -15.42 18.61
C LEU A 127 -16.30 -15.87 17.78
N ALA A 128 -15.58 -14.92 17.20
CA ALA A 128 -14.38 -15.24 16.43
C ALA A 128 -13.29 -15.90 17.29
N GLN A 129 -13.15 -15.50 18.56
CA GLN A 129 -12.14 -16.07 19.46
C GLN A 129 -12.53 -17.44 20.05
N THR A 130 -13.81 -17.64 20.35
CA THR A 130 -14.30 -18.79 21.13
C THR A 130 -15.06 -19.83 20.30
N GLY A 131 -15.38 -19.52 19.02
CA GLY A 131 -16.28 -20.36 18.22
C GLY A 131 -17.68 -20.50 18.80
N GLY A 132 -18.07 -19.62 19.72
CA GLY A 132 -19.35 -19.71 20.46
C GLY A 132 -19.40 -20.82 21.51
N VAL A 133 -18.30 -21.50 21.83
CA VAL A 133 -18.27 -22.54 22.86
C VAL A 133 -18.63 -21.93 24.23
N PRO A 134 -19.74 -22.32 24.89
CA PRO A 134 -20.27 -21.62 26.05
C PRO A 134 -19.28 -21.44 27.22
N GLY A 135 -18.47 -22.46 27.50
CA GLY A 135 -17.45 -22.42 28.53
C GLY A 135 -16.34 -21.40 28.21
N PHE A 136 -15.94 -21.33 26.95
CA PHE A 136 -14.90 -20.37 26.53
C PHE A 136 -15.43 -18.93 26.44
N VAL A 137 -16.69 -18.74 26.05
CA VAL A 137 -17.39 -17.44 26.13
C VAL A 137 -17.41 -16.94 27.58
N ARG A 138 -17.76 -17.84 28.53
CA ARG A 138 -17.76 -17.51 29.97
C ARG A 138 -16.36 -17.13 30.46
N LEU A 139 -15.36 -17.93 30.16
CA LEU A 139 -13.98 -17.69 30.59
C LEU A 139 -13.43 -16.37 30.02
N LEU A 140 -13.68 -16.09 28.75
CA LEU A 140 -13.27 -14.83 28.13
C LEU A 140 -13.96 -13.61 28.75
N ALA A 141 -15.23 -13.77 29.12
CA ALA A 141 -15.98 -12.74 29.86
C ALA A 141 -15.47 -12.54 31.29
N GLY A 142 -14.93 -13.59 31.94
CA GLY A 142 -14.34 -13.53 33.29
C GLY A 142 -13.00 -12.81 33.35
N GLY A 143 -12.31 -12.77 32.22
CA GLY A 143 -11.00 -12.13 32.06
C GLY A 143 -9.87 -13.10 31.73
N ASP A 144 -8.74 -12.54 31.29
CA ASP A 144 -7.62 -13.34 30.76
C ASP A 144 -7.02 -14.31 31.76
N GLY A 145 -6.97 -13.97 33.04
CA GLY A 145 -6.41 -14.84 34.07
C GLY A 145 -7.24 -16.12 34.32
N GLU A 146 -8.56 -16.05 34.29
CA GLU A 146 -9.45 -17.22 34.42
C GLU A 146 -9.34 -18.12 33.21
N LEU A 147 -9.23 -17.53 32.02
CA LEU A 147 -9.05 -18.26 30.76
C LEU A 147 -7.78 -19.13 30.81
N VAL A 148 -6.64 -18.52 31.12
CA VAL A 148 -5.34 -19.20 31.15
C VAL A 148 -5.34 -20.29 32.23
N ALA A 149 -5.88 -20.02 33.40
CA ALA A 149 -5.97 -21.01 34.50
C ALA A 149 -6.79 -22.24 34.13
N ALA A 150 -7.95 -22.05 33.42
CA ALA A 150 -8.80 -23.14 33.00
C ALA A 150 -8.13 -24.09 31.99
N PHE A 151 -7.31 -23.55 31.08
CA PHE A 151 -6.59 -24.39 30.11
C PHE A 151 -5.39 -25.11 30.72
N ARG A 152 -4.79 -24.58 31.79
CA ARG A 152 -3.55 -25.14 32.39
C ARG A 152 -3.73 -26.59 32.77
N HIS A 153 -4.78 -26.92 33.49
CA HIS A 153 -5.01 -28.30 33.98
C HIS A 153 -5.08 -29.33 32.84
N GLU A 154 -5.78 -28.98 31.76
CA GLU A 154 -5.92 -29.90 30.62
C GLU A 154 -4.62 -30.00 29.79
N LEU A 155 -3.89 -28.88 29.64
CA LEU A 155 -2.63 -28.88 28.91
C LEU A 155 -1.49 -29.56 29.69
N ASP A 156 -1.48 -29.46 31.02
CA ASP A 156 -0.52 -30.16 31.89
C ASP A 156 -0.74 -31.70 31.84
N GLN A 157 -1.97 -32.15 31.67
CA GLN A 157 -2.32 -33.54 31.49
C GLN A 157 -2.21 -34.04 30.05
N ALA A 158 -2.11 -33.13 29.08
CA ALA A 158 -1.96 -33.49 27.68
C ALA A 158 -0.61 -34.15 27.42
N GLY A 159 -0.63 -35.36 26.87
CA GLY A 159 0.58 -36.07 26.44
C GLY A 159 1.31 -35.32 25.31
N GLU A 160 2.58 -35.64 25.12
CA GLU A 160 3.41 -35.00 24.07
C GLU A 160 2.78 -35.08 22.68
N ASP A 161 2.15 -36.21 22.35
CA ASP A 161 1.49 -36.39 21.06
C ASP A 161 0.29 -35.43 20.87
N SER A 162 -0.51 -35.21 21.91
CA SER A 162 -1.61 -34.25 21.89
C SER A 162 -1.09 -32.81 21.72
N LEU A 163 -0.04 -32.44 22.43
CA LEU A 163 0.60 -31.14 22.27
C LEU A 163 1.23 -30.98 20.89
N CYS A 164 1.87 -32.02 20.36
CA CYS A 164 2.44 -32.01 19.01
C CYS A 164 1.33 -31.81 17.97
N TYR A 165 0.20 -32.47 18.11
CA TYR A 165 -0.95 -32.29 17.22
C TYR A 165 -1.51 -30.86 17.31
N LEU A 166 -1.72 -30.34 18.52
CA LEU A 166 -2.24 -28.97 18.73
C LEU A 166 -1.29 -27.91 18.15
N LEU A 167 0.02 -28.07 18.33
CA LEU A 167 1.01 -27.15 17.78
C LEU A 167 1.12 -27.27 16.25
N ALA A 168 0.96 -28.47 15.69
CA ALA A 168 0.88 -28.65 14.26
C ALA A 168 -0.33 -27.91 13.65
N VAL A 169 -1.50 -28.05 14.29
CA VAL A 169 -2.72 -27.34 13.87
C VAL A 169 -2.57 -25.83 14.06
N GLU A 170 -1.98 -25.36 15.17
CA GLU A 170 -1.67 -23.92 15.39
C GLU A 170 -0.76 -23.36 14.29
N ALA A 171 0.20 -24.14 13.85
CA ALA A 171 1.11 -23.76 12.78
C ALA A 171 0.49 -23.83 11.36
N GLY A 172 -0.77 -24.22 11.25
CA GLY A 172 -1.47 -24.34 9.96
C GLY A 172 -1.03 -25.59 9.17
N ALA A 173 -0.67 -26.67 9.86
CA ALA A 173 -0.32 -27.92 9.22
C ALA A 173 -1.46 -28.45 8.34
N ASP A 174 -1.13 -28.84 7.12
CA ASP A 174 -2.06 -29.48 6.21
C ASP A 174 -2.44 -30.90 6.67
N PRO A 175 -3.51 -31.49 6.15
CA PRO A 175 -3.93 -32.83 6.50
C PRO A 175 -2.84 -33.90 6.29
N ASP A 176 -2.00 -33.69 5.28
CA ASP A 176 -0.91 -34.62 4.94
C ASP A 176 0.24 -34.55 5.96
N LEU A 177 0.60 -33.36 6.45
CA LEU A 177 1.55 -33.22 7.53
C LEU A 177 1.03 -33.84 8.82
N LEU A 178 -0.27 -33.60 9.15
CA LEU A 178 -0.89 -34.24 10.31
C LEU A 178 -0.89 -35.77 10.21
N ALA A 179 -1.18 -36.33 9.04
CA ALA A 179 -1.09 -37.76 8.80
C ALA A 179 0.37 -38.30 8.89
N ALA A 180 1.35 -37.49 8.41
CA ALA A 180 2.76 -37.85 8.48
C ALA A 180 3.33 -37.90 9.92
N LEU A 181 2.64 -37.26 10.89
CA LEU A 181 3.01 -37.39 12.30
C LEU A 181 2.81 -38.80 12.85
N LYS A 182 1.99 -39.63 12.16
CA LYS A 182 1.69 -41.04 12.56
C LYS A 182 1.23 -41.15 14.02
N LEU A 183 0.45 -40.14 14.48
CA LEU A 183 -0.10 -40.16 15.81
C LEU A 183 -1.21 -41.20 15.93
N PRO A 184 -1.39 -41.84 17.11
CA PRO A 184 -2.52 -42.73 17.34
C PRO A 184 -3.89 -42.05 17.10
N ALA A 185 -4.85 -42.76 16.53
CA ALA A 185 -6.18 -42.25 16.34
C ALA A 185 -6.83 -41.75 17.65
N SER A 186 -6.53 -42.43 18.76
CA SER A 186 -6.97 -42.02 20.10
C SER A 186 -6.46 -40.61 20.50
N THR A 187 -5.26 -40.24 20.09
CA THR A 187 -4.71 -38.90 20.33
C THR A 187 -5.52 -37.84 19.60
N VAL A 188 -5.85 -38.07 18.32
CA VAL A 188 -6.64 -37.14 17.51
C VAL A 188 -8.05 -36.99 18.11
N GLU A 189 -8.68 -38.11 18.53
CA GLU A 189 -9.99 -38.11 19.18
C GLU A 189 -9.95 -37.40 20.54
N ALA A 190 -8.90 -37.62 21.33
CA ALA A 190 -8.70 -36.90 22.60
C ALA A 190 -8.61 -35.39 22.40
N VAL A 191 -7.84 -34.93 21.42
CA VAL A 191 -7.74 -33.48 21.11
C VAL A 191 -9.09 -32.93 20.64
N ARG A 192 -9.84 -33.63 19.80
CA ARG A 192 -11.20 -33.21 19.39
C ARG A 192 -12.17 -33.14 20.58
N ALA A 193 -12.01 -34.05 21.55
CA ALA A 193 -12.84 -34.06 22.73
C ALA A 193 -12.59 -32.90 23.71
N THR A 194 -11.45 -32.17 23.58
CA THR A 194 -11.20 -30.98 24.42
C THR A 194 -12.09 -29.79 24.07
N GLY A 195 -12.62 -29.73 22.84
CA GLY A 195 -13.32 -28.56 22.32
C GLY A 195 -12.43 -27.41 21.87
N TYR A 196 -11.11 -27.60 21.79
CA TYR A 196 -10.16 -26.58 21.36
C TYR A 196 -10.16 -26.33 19.86
N LEU A 197 -10.71 -27.29 19.10
CA LEU A 197 -10.84 -27.20 17.66
C LEU A 197 -12.24 -26.74 17.28
N GLY A 198 -12.32 -25.83 16.31
CA GLY A 198 -13.57 -25.44 15.68
C GLY A 198 -14.14 -26.53 14.75
N PRO A 199 -15.35 -26.35 14.22
CA PRO A 199 -15.95 -27.29 13.27
C PRO A 199 -15.13 -27.54 12.00
N ASP A 200 -14.32 -26.57 11.62
CA ASP A 200 -13.39 -26.61 10.50
C ASP A 200 -12.05 -27.34 10.80
N GLY A 201 -11.91 -27.86 12.02
CA GLY A 201 -10.69 -28.52 12.50
C GLY A 201 -9.55 -27.57 12.84
N ARG A 202 -9.74 -26.27 12.76
CA ARG A 202 -8.74 -25.25 13.15
C ARG A 202 -8.78 -25.02 14.66
N LEU A 203 -7.64 -24.65 15.21
CA LEU A 203 -7.52 -24.28 16.60
C LEU A 203 -8.23 -22.96 16.87
N LEU A 204 -9.09 -22.93 17.89
CA LEU A 204 -9.76 -21.69 18.32
C LEU A 204 -8.71 -20.67 18.83
N PRO A 205 -8.84 -19.38 18.53
CA PRO A 205 -7.87 -18.36 18.95
C PRO A 205 -7.59 -18.33 20.45
N VAL A 206 -8.62 -18.55 21.30
CA VAL A 206 -8.43 -18.67 22.76
C VAL A 206 -7.55 -19.86 23.15
N ALA A 207 -7.68 -21.00 22.49
CA ALA A 207 -6.86 -22.18 22.72
C ALA A 207 -5.42 -21.97 22.18
N ALA A 208 -5.27 -21.33 21.03
CA ALA A 208 -3.97 -20.95 20.50
C ALA A 208 -3.21 -20.00 21.44
N ARG A 209 -3.92 -19.05 22.04
CA ARG A 209 -3.36 -18.15 23.05
C ARG A 209 -2.91 -18.91 24.29
N ALA A 210 -3.74 -19.79 24.82
CA ALA A 210 -3.42 -20.60 25.98
C ALA A 210 -2.18 -21.50 25.72
N LEU A 211 -2.08 -22.11 24.54
CA LEU A 211 -0.87 -22.88 24.15
C LEU A 211 0.39 -22.00 24.16
N ARG A 212 0.32 -20.78 23.66
CA ARG A 212 1.47 -19.87 23.65
C ARG A 212 1.91 -19.42 25.04
N GLU A 213 0.96 -19.24 25.96
CA GLU A 213 1.23 -18.76 27.31
C GLU A 213 1.63 -19.88 28.28
N LEU A 214 1.02 -21.05 28.14
CA LEU A 214 1.20 -22.16 29.11
C LEU A 214 2.27 -23.16 28.73
N VAL A 215 2.45 -23.44 27.43
CA VAL A 215 3.50 -24.38 27.00
C VAL A 215 4.84 -23.64 26.94
N PRO A 216 5.89 -24.12 27.65
CA PRO A 216 7.22 -23.49 27.65
C PRO A 216 7.75 -23.28 26.24
N ALA A 217 8.45 -22.15 26.04
CA ALA A 217 8.92 -21.73 24.71
C ALA A 217 9.89 -22.77 24.09
N ASP A 218 10.80 -23.32 24.90
CA ASP A 218 11.73 -24.38 24.51
C ASP A 218 11.02 -25.63 24.00
N ARG A 219 9.97 -26.06 24.69
CA ARG A 219 9.15 -27.22 24.28
C ARG A 219 8.42 -26.93 22.96
N ARG A 220 7.83 -25.73 22.82
CA ARG A 220 7.18 -25.32 21.57
C ARG A 220 8.16 -25.27 20.40
N ILE A 221 9.36 -24.73 20.63
CA ILE A 221 10.43 -24.71 19.63
C ILE A 221 10.84 -26.14 19.25
N ALA A 222 11.07 -27.02 20.22
CA ALA A 222 11.49 -28.40 19.97
C ALA A 222 10.45 -29.16 19.11
N LEU A 223 9.15 -28.99 19.43
CA LEU A 223 8.08 -29.60 18.65
C LEU A 223 7.97 -29.03 17.24
N ARG A 224 8.10 -27.69 17.08
CA ARG A 224 8.15 -27.07 15.75
C ARG A 224 9.33 -27.53 14.91
N LEU A 225 10.49 -27.73 15.51
CA LEU A 225 11.67 -28.28 14.80
C LEU A 225 11.41 -29.69 14.30
N ARG A 226 10.69 -30.54 15.07
CA ARG A 226 10.27 -31.86 14.60
C ARG A 226 9.31 -31.76 13.39
N LEU A 227 8.37 -30.85 13.42
CA LEU A 227 7.44 -30.58 12.31
C LEU A 227 8.17 -30.07 11.07
N ILE A 228 9.09 -29.12 11.26
CA ILE A 228 9.93 -28.57 10.18
C ILE A 228 10.72 -29.67 9.49
N ARG A 229 11.41 -30.53 10.26
CA ARG A 229 12.16 -31.66 9.70
C ARG A 229 11.26 -32.58 8.88
N ARG A 230 10.10 -32.94 9.41
CA ARG A 230 9.12 -33.75 8.67
C ARG A 230 8.61 -33.08 7.39
N GLN A 231 8.45 -31.77 7.41
CA GLN A 231 7.98 -31.02 6.24
C GLN A 231 9.09 -30.91 5.18
N LEU A 232 10.33 -30.68 5.59
CA LEU A 232 11.49 -30.70 4.69
C LEU A 232 11.68 -32.05 4.01
N ASP A 233 11.55 -33.17 4.78
CA ASP A 233 11.64 -34.54 4.24
C ASP A 233 10.61 -34.81 3.13
N ARG A 234 9.49 -34.08 3.15
CA ARG A 234 8.42 -34.20 2.18
C ARG A 234 8.43 -33.11 1.10
N SER A 235 9.40 -32.20 1.13
CA SER A 235 9.43 -30.99 0.28
C SER A 235 8.13 -30.16 0.38
N GLY A 236 7.48 -30.16 1.54
CA GLY A 236 6.27 -29.38 1.80
C GLY A 236 6.55 -27.96 2.30
N PRO A 237 5.53 -27.07 2.32
CA PRO A 237 5.69 -25.68 2.72
C PRO A 237 6.07 -25.54 4.20
N VAL A 238 7.05 -24.67 4.49
CA VAL A 238 7.59 -24.48 5.85
C VAL A 238 7.39 -23.09 6.41
N LEU A 239 6.94 -22.13 5.64
CA LEU A 239 6.83 -20.71 6.04
C LEU A 239 6.03 -20.50 7.34
N SER A 240 4.88 -21.13 7.47
CA SER A 240 4.04 -21.01 8.67
C SER A 240 4.72 -21.59 9.93
N LEU A 241 5.54 -22.63 9.75
CA LEU A 241 6.27 -23.29 10.83
C LEU A 241 7.46 -22.45 11.31
N VAL A 242 8.19 -21.81 10.39
CA VAL A 242 9.44 -21.08 10.72
C VAL A 242 9.19 -19.61 11.07
N ARG A 243 8.12 -18.99 10.56
CA ARG A 243 7.81 -17.59 10.84
C ARG A 243 7.87 -17.21 12.34
N PRO A 244 7.31 -18.01 13.28
CA PRO A 244 7.42 -17.73 14.71
C PRO A 244 8.81 -17.96 15.32
N LEU A 245 9.74 -18.56 14.57
CA LEU A 245 11.11 -18.80 15.01
C LEU A 245 12.06 -17.64 14.64
N ILE A 246 11.59 -16.66 13.85
CA ILE A 246 12.39 -15.48 13.51
C ILE A 246 12.71 -14.72 14.81
N GLY A 247 14.01 -14.59 15.12
CA GLY A 247 14.47 -13.91 16.34
C GLY A 247 14.55 -14.81 17.59
N ALA A 248 14.15 -16.09 17.51
CA ALA A 248 14.22 -17.02 18.64
C ALA A 248 15.64 -17.58 18.90
N GLY A 249 16.66 -17.20 18.11
CA GLY A 249 18.03 -17.62 18.29
C GLY A 249 18.30 -19.11 18.01
N VAL A 250 17.39 -19.77 17.28
CA VAL A 250 17.51 -21.19 16.95
C VAL A 250 18.53 -21.38 15.84
N THR A 251 19.46 -22.36 16.01
CA THR A 251 20.54 -22.66 15.07
C THR A 251 20.51 -24.13 14.66
N GLY A 252 21.16 -24.45 13.55
CA GLY A 252 21.32 -25.83 13.04
C GLY A 252 20.99 -25.95 11.56
N ALA A 253 21.51 -26.96 10.90
CA ALA A 253 21.41 -27.13 9.45
C ALA A 253 19.98 -27.24 8.93
N ASP A 254 19.12 -28.03 9.61
CA ASP A 254 17.70 -28.17 9.22
C ASP A 254 16.95 -26.85 9.34
N VAL A 255 17.23 -26.09 10.40
CA VAL A 255 16.60 -24.78 10.66
C VAL A 255 17.06 -23.76 9.62
N ALA A 256 18.35 -23.72 9.32
CA ALA A 256 18.91 -22.83 8.31
C ALA A 256 18.33 -23.13 6.92
N THR A 257 18.18 -24.41 6.57
CA THR A 257 17.53 -24.84 5.33
C THR A 257 16.04 -24.46 5.32
N ALA A 258 15.34 -24.63 6.44
CA ALA A 258 13.92 -24.27 6.55
C ALA A 258 13.68 -22.76 6.40
N PHE A 259 14.54 -21.93 6.99
CA PHE A 259 14.46 -20.47 6.78
C PHE A 259 14.73 -20.10 5.32
N GLU A 260 15.69 -20.74 4.65
CA GLU A 260 15.95 -20.50 3.21
C GLU A 260 14.76 -20.89 2.34
N VAL A 261 14.17 -22.07 2.56
CA VAL A 261 12.99 -22.54 1.82
C VAL A 261 11.79 -21.59 2.06
N ALA A 262 11.55 -21.23 3.33
CA ALA A 262 10.50 -20.30 3.68
C ALA A 262 10.66 -18.90 3.05
N ALA A 263 11.91 -18.45 2.91
CA ALA A 263 12.19 -17.19 2.21
C ALA A 263 11.79 -17.26 0.73
N GLY A 264 12.01 -18.41 0.08
CA GLY A 264 11.54 -18.68 -1.28
C GLY A 264 10.02 -18.77 -1.39
N GLU A 265 9.33 -19.24 -0.35
CA GLU A 265 7.86 -19.28 -0.30
C GLU A 265 7.22 -17.89 -0.09
N ALA A 266 7.94 -16.94 0.52
CA ALA A 266 7.45 -15.59 0.85
C ALA A 266 7.53 -14.62 -0.36
N THR A 267 7.14 -15.05 -1.55
CA THR A 267 7.30 -14.32 -2.82
C THR A 267 6.61 -12.96 -2.85
N GLY A 268 5.43 -12.84 -2.23
CA GLY A 268 4.67 -11.60 -2.15
C GLY A 268 5.05 -10.66 -0.98
N GLU A 269 5.96 -11.10 -0.08
CA GLU A 269 6.36 -10.38 1.13
C GLU A 269 7.89 -10.18 1.17
N PRO A 270 8.48 -9.29 0.34
CA PRO A 270 9.94 -9.17 0.22
C PRO A 270 10.64 -8.82 1.54
N ALA A 271 10.03 -8.00 2.38
CA ALA A 271 10.57 -7.68 3.71
C ALA A 271 10.61 -8.92 4.63
N LEU A 272 9.64 -9.81 4.53
CA LEU A 272 9.65 -11.09 5.26
C LEU A 272 10.70 -12.03 4.69
N ALA A 273 10.79 -12.14 3.36
CA ALA A 273 11.83 -12.95 2.69
C ALA A 273 13.24 -12.52 3.10
N ALA A 274 13.51 -11.21 3.13
CA ALA A 274 14.79 -10.66 3.58
C ALA A 274 15.12 -11.07 5.02
N ARG A 275 14.17 -10.96 5.95
CA ARG A 275 14.34 -11.40 7.34
C ARG A 275 14.54 -12.90 7.49
N LEU A 276 13.91 -13.69 6.63
CA LEU A 276 14.07 -15.15 6.62
C LEU A 276 15.46 -15.56 6.09
N TYR A 277 15.97 -14.92 5.04
CA TYR A 277 17.36 -15.15 4.60
C TYR A 277 18.37 -14.74 5.67
N GLU A 278 18.17 -13.59 6.33
CA GLU A 278 18.99 -13.18 7.47
C GLU A 278 18.96 -14.24 8.59
N ALA A 279 17.77 -14.76 8.92
CA ALA A 279 17.63 -15.83 9.91
C ALA A 279 18.31 -17.13 9.48
N ALA A 280 18.27 -17.48 8.19
CA ALA A 280 18.98 -18.65 7.64
C ALA A 280 20.49 -18.53 7.84
N VAL A 281 21.07 -17.36 7.57
CA VAL A 281 22.50 -17.09 7.78
C VAL A 281 22.86 -17.16 9.27
N ARG A 282 22.07 -16.55 10.14
CA ARG A 282 22.24 -16.63 11.60
C ARG A 282 22.12 -18.06 12.13
N ALA A 283 21.28 -18.89 11.50
CA ALA A 283 21.10 -20.29 11.84
C ALA A 283 22.25 -21.20 11.36
N GLY A 284 23.16 -20.68 10.51
CA GLY A 284 24.35 -21.41 10.05
C GLY A 284 24.43 -21.61 8.53
N ARG A 285 23.51 -21.00 7.74
CA ARG A 285 23.65 -21.03 6.27
C ARG A 285 24.82 -20.15 5.83
N ARG A 286 25.60 -20.62 4.86
CA ARG A 286 26.66 -19.76 4.29
C ARG A 286 26.05 -18.59 3.54
N THR A 287 26.56 -17.39 3.77
CA THR A 287 26.10 -16.17 3.07
C THR A 287 26.19 -16.34 1.55
N ALA A 288 27.28 -16.94 1.04
CA ALA A 288 27.45 -17.21 -0.38
C ALA A 288 26.32 -18.07 -0.99
N ALA A 289 25.70 -18.98 -0.23
CA ALA A 289 24.65 -19.85 -0.75
C ALA A 289 23.29 -19.14 -0.94
N VAL A 290 23.05 -18.04 -0.26
CA VAL A 290 21.77 -17.30 -0.26
C VAL A 290 21.93 -15.84 -0.62
N GLY A 291 23.17 -15.36 -0.77
CA GLY A 291 23.53 -13.94 -0.85
C GLY A 291 22.80 -13.20 -1.96
N THR A 292 22.73 -13.74 -3.16
CA THR A 292 22.02 -13.13 -4.30
C THR A 292 20.54 -12.98 -4.01
N ARG A 293 19.88 -14.06 -3.60
CA ARG A 293 18.44 -14.05 -3.29
C ARG A 293 18.12 -13.17 -2.08
N TRP A 294 19.01 -13.12 -1.11
CA TRP A 294 18.91 -12.23 0.03
C TRP A 294 19.05 -10.77 -0.40
N ALA A 295 20.07 -10.42 -1.17
CA ALA A 295 20.27 -9.08 -1.72
C ALA A 295 19.07 -8.63 -2.55
N GLU A 296 18.53 -9.51 -3.40
CA GLU A 296 17.33 -9.23 -4.18
C GLU A 296 16.10 -8.98 -3.28
N ALA A 297 15.87 -9.82 -2.28
CA ALA A 297 14.75 -9.65 -1.35
C ALA A 297 14.84 -8.31 -0.58
N VAL A 298 16.04 -7.94 -0.15
CA VAL A 298 16.33 -6.67 0.53
C VAL A 298 16.10 -5.48 -0.41
N ALA A 299 16.56 -5.56 -1.68
CA ALA A 299 16.32 -4.53 -2.67
C ALA A 299 14.82 -4.36 -2.99
N ARG A 300 14.09 -5.46 -3.13
CA ARG A 300 12.63 -5.45 -3.34
C ARG A 300 11.86 -4.91 -2.12
N ALA A 301 12.43 -5.03 -0.92
CA ALA A 301 11.91 -4.41 0.29
C ALA A 301 12.21 -2.90 0.38
N GLY A 302 13.03 -2.36 -0.54
CA GLY A 302 13.37 -0.93 -0.62
C GLY A 302 14.65 -0.53 0.13
N ASP A 303 15.36 -1.45 0.76
CA ASP A 303 16.64 -1.18 1.42
C ASP A 303 17.80 -1.39 0.42
N PHE A 304 18.03 -0.39 -0.43
CA PHE A 304 19.06 -0.45 -1.46
C PHE A 304 20.48 -0.38 -0.92
N ASP A 305 20.70 0.19 0.26
CA ASP A 305 22.02 0.27 0.87
C ASP A 305 22.51 -1.09 1.36
N THR A 306 21.67 -1.81 2.10
CA THR A 306 21.95 -3.19 2.51
C THR A 306 22.05 -4.13 1.30
N ALA A 307 21.17 -3.93 0.30
CA ALA A 307 21.20 -4.73 -0.92
C ALA A 307 22.54 -4.59 -1.67
N LEU A 308 23.08 -3.37 -1.79
CA LEU A 308 24.40 -3.12 -2.39
C LEU A 308 25.52 -3.80 -1.61
N GLN A 309 25.51 -3.71 -0.27
CA GLN A 309 26.52 -4.37 0.57
C GLN A 309 26.52 -5.90 0.39
N LEU A 310 25.33 -6.50 0.31
CA LEU A 310 25.20 -7.94 0.07
C LEU A 310 25.61 -8.31 -1.36
N ALA A 311 25.22 -7.53 -2.35
CA ALA A 311 25.59 -7.73 -3.74
C ALA A 311 27.11 -7.64 -3.95
N ASP A 312 27.80 -6.70 -3.30
CA ASP A 312 29.25 -6.58 -3.34
C ASP A 312 29.94 -7.87 -2.81
N GLN A 313 29.40 -8.47 -1.76
CA GLN A 313 29.92 -9.75 -1.25
C GLN A 313 29.74 -10.89 -2.27
N VAL A 314 28.58 -10.90 -2.97
CA VAL A 314 28.29 -11.91 -4.01
C VAL A 314 29.15 -11.69 -5.25
N ILE A 315 29.39 -10.45 -5.67
CA ILE A 315 30.29 -10.10 -6.77
C ILE A 315 31.73 -10.58 -6.50
N GLY A 316 32.14 -10.65 -5.23
CA GLY A 316 33.41 -11.24 -4.80
C GLY A 316 33.47 -12.76 -4.80
N SER A 317 32.40 -13.49 -5.19
CA SER A 317 32.35 -14.94 -5.24
C SER A 317 33.28 -15.55 -6.30
N ASP A 318 33.74 -16.77 -6.11
CA ASP A 318 34.46 -17.52 -7.12
C ASP A 318 33.57 -18.02 -8.27
N ASP A 319 32.24 -18.13 -8.02
CA ASP A 319 31.26 -18.57 -9.02
C ASP A 319 30.91 -17.45 -9.99
N ALA A 320 31.00 -17.69 -11.29
CA ALA A 320 30.72 -16.69 -12.32
C ALA A 320 29.22 -16.34 -12.42
N ALA A 321 28.33 -17.29 -12.17
CA ALA A 321 26.89 -17.07 -12.18
C ALA A 321 26.48 -16.19 -11.00
N ASP A 322 26.95 -16.50 -9.79
CA ASP A 322 26.72 -15.68 -8.59
C ASP A 322 27.20 -14.25 -8.81
N ARG A 323 28.42 -14.07 -9.38
CA ARG A 323 28.94 -12.72 -9.68
C ARG A 323 28.04 -11.96 -10.62
N ALA A 324 27.59 -12.61 -11.70
CA ALA A 324 26.70 -11.97 -12.68
C ALA A 324 25.34 -11.57 -12.09
N GLU A 325 24.76 -12.44 -11.28
CA GLU A 325 23.51 -12.17 -10.57
C GLU A 325 23.68 -11.05 -9.52
N GLY A 326 24.77 -11.09 -8.73
CA GLY A 326 25.11 -10.02 -7.78
C GLY A 326 25.21 -8.65 -8.47
N ALA A 327 25.88 -8.61 -9.64
CA ALA A 327 25.97 -7.38 -10.44
C ALA A 327 24.62 -6.88 -10.94
N GLN A 328 23.68 -7.77 -11.28
CA GLN A 328 22.31 -7.38 -11.65
C GLN A 328 21.57 -6.73 -10.48
N VAL A 329 21.65 -7.34 -9.28
CA VAL A 329 21.04 -6.76 -8.08
C VAL A 329 21.63 -5.40 -7.76
N ALA A 330 22.97 -5.27 -7.80
CA ALA A 330 23.64 -4.00 -7.58
C ALA A 330 23.28 -2.96 -8.66
N GLY A 331 23.21 -3.35 -9.93
CA GLY A 331 22.78 -2.51 -11.03
C GLY A 331 21.37 -1.95 -10.82
N ALA A 332 20.40 -2.80 -10.45
CA ALA A 332 19.05 -2.37 -10.16
C ALA A 332 18.98 -1.44 -8.93
N ALA A 333 19.69 -1.77 -7.85
CA ALA A 333 19.77 -0.93 -6.66
C ALA A 333 20.35 0.48 -6.97
N LEU A 334 21.40 0.55 -7.81
CA LEU A 334 21.97 1.81 -8.26
C LEU A 334 21.00 2.64 -9.11
N ALA A 335 20.18 2.01 -9.96
CA ALA A 335 19.14 2.71 -10.72
C ALA A 335 18.11 3.35 -9.79
N HIS A 336 17.66 2.65 -8.76
CA HIS A 336 16.76 3.19 -7.74
C HIS A 336 17.39 4.31 -6.90
N ARG A 337 18.72 4.31 -6.78
CA ARG A 337 19.46 5.40 -6.15
C ARG A 337 19.70 6.59 -7.08
N GLY A 338 19.25 6.52 -8.33
CA GLY A 338 19.47 7.55 -9.35
C GLY A 338 20.88 7.57 -9.94
N GLN A 339 21.66 6.49 -9.79
CA GLN A 339 23.02 6.37 -10.34
C GLN A 339 23.01 5.55 -11.63
N LEU A 340 22.27 6.05 -12.62
CA LEU A 340 21.92 5.30 -13.82
C LEU A 340 23.12 4.89 -14.68
N ALA A 341 24.13 5.76 -14.80
CA ALA A 341 25.35 5.45 -15.54
C ALA A 341 26.13 4.26 -14.93
N ARG A 342 26.31 4.26 -13.60
CA ARG A 342 26.95 3.15 -12.90
C ARG A 342 26.11 1.87 -12.92
N SER A 343 24.79 2.01 -12.86
CA SER A 343 23.86 0.90 -13.05
C SER A 343 24.08 0.21 -14.39
N ALA A 344 24.20 1.01 -15.48
CA ALA A 344 24.46 0.49 -16.83
C ALA A 344 25.79 -0.27 -16.92
N GLU A 345 26.84 0.23 -16.27
CA GLU A 345 28.18 -0.42 -16.26
C GLU A 345 28.09 -1.80 -15.58
N LEU A 346 27.41 -1.94 -14.45
CA LEU A 346 27.22 -3.22 -13.77
C LEU A 346 26.37 -4.19 -14.57
N PHE A 347 25.34 -3.72 -15.22
CA PHE A 347 24.53 -4.55 -16.11
C PHE A 347 25.32 -5.02 -17.33
N GLN A 348 26.16 -4.17 -17.93
CA GLN A 348 27.08 -4.57 -19.00
C GLN A 348 28.08 -5.62 -18.53
N TRP A 349 28.62 -5.45 -17.32
CA TRP A 349 29.57 -6.39 -16.75
C TRP A 349 28.96 -7.75 -16.45
N SER A 350 27.69 -7.80 -16.01
CA SER A 350 26.93 -9.03 -15.80
C SER A 350 26.71 -9.86 -17.08
N ASP A 351 26.60 -9.18 -18.22
CA ASP A 351 26.48 -9.73 -19.58
C ASP A 351 25.40 -10.81 -19.80
N THR A 352 24.39 -10.86 -18.93
CA THR A 352 23.21 -11.70 -19.18
C THR A 352 22.25 -11.03 -20.17
N ALA A 353 21.38 -11.79 -20.85
CA ALA A 353 20.43 -11.22 -21.82
C ALA A 353 19.54 -10.13 -21.21
N ALA A 354 19.00 -10.34 -20.01
CA ALA A 354 18.21 -9.33 -19.32
C ALA A 354 19.04 -8.11 -18.89
N ALA A 355 20.25 -8.35 -18.36
CA ALA A 355 21.13 -7.28 -17.92
C ALA A 355 21.57 -6.38 -19.11
N ARG A 356 21.84 -6.97 -20.28
CA ARG A 356 22.13 -6.16 -21.49
C ARG A 356 20.97 -5.22 -21.83
N CYS A 357 19.72 -5.69 -21.75
CA CYS A 357 18.55 -4.84 -21.97
C CYS A 357 18.42 -3.72 -20.91
N PHE A 358 18.68 -4.03 -19.64
CA PHE A 358 18.70 -3.01 -18.58
C PHE A 358 19.85 -2.01 -18.77
N ALA A 359 21.01 -2.48 -19.25
CA ALA A 359 22.11 -1.60 -19.61
C ALA A 359 21.75 -0.64 -20.73
N VAL A 360 21.00 -1.08 -21.77
CA VAL A 360 20.50 -0.21 -22.83
C VAL A 360 19.66 0.94 -22.27
N ILE A 361 18.73 0.65 -21.34
CA ILE A 361 17.94 1.69 -20.67
C ILE A 361 18.83 2.68 -19.95
N GLY A 362 19.81 2.19 -19.18
CA GLY A 362 20.73 3.04 -18.43
C GLY A 362 21.68 3.86 -19.32
N LEU A 363 22.18 3.28 -20.40
CA LEU A 363 23.03 3.97 -21.38
C LEU A 363 22.26 5.09 -22.10
N THR A 364 21.07 4.79 -22.59
CA THR A 364 20.20 5.81 -23.22
C THR A 364 19.89 6.92 -22.22
N GLY A 365 19.48 6.56 -20.99
CA GLY A 365 19.19 7.54 -19.94
C GLY A 365 20.39 8.40 -19.52
N SER A 366 21.62 7.95 -19.76
CA SER A 366 22.87 8.69 -19.47
C SER A 366 23.53 9.34 -20.69
N GLY A 367 22.87 9.37 -21.85
CA GLY A 367 23.36 10.07 -23.06
C GLY A 367 24.35 9.26 -23.92
N ARG A 368 24.47 7.94 -23.72
CA ARG A 368 25.42 7.06 -24.41
C ARG A 368 24.77 6.28 -25.54
N LEU A 369 24.21 6.99 -26.53
CA LEU A 369 23.34 6.40 -27.58
C LEU A 369 24.05 5.30 -28.39
N ALA A 370 25.21 5.56 -28.95
CA ALA A 370 25.91 4.62 -29.80
C ALA A 370 26.27 3.28 -29.11
N GLU A 371 26.48 3.33 -27.80
CA GLU A 371 26.72 2.12 -27.00
C GLU A 371 25.42 1.37 -26.73
N ALA A 372 24.33 2.09 -26.50
CA ALA A 372 23.01 1.51 -26.32
C ALA A 372 22.54 0.74 -27.57
N GLU A 373 22.66 1.36 -28.77
CA GLU A 373 22.33 0.75 -30.05
C GLU A 373 23.12 -0.55 -30.28
N LYS A 374 24.45 -0.46 -30.15
CA LYS A 374 25.34 -1.61 -30.32
C LYS A 374 25.02 -2.76 -29.35
N LEU A 375 24.57 -2.43 -28.12
CA LEU A 375 24.25 -3.43 -27.12
C LEU A 375 22.89 -4.08 -27.39
N LEU A 376 21.92 -3.30 -27.86
CA LEU A 376 20.59 -3.81 -28.23
C LEU A 376 20.66 -4.81 -29.39
N ASP A 377 21.46 -4.53 -30.42
CA ASP A 377 21.67 -5.44 -31.55
C ASP A 377 22.23 -6.79 -31.12
N LYS A 378 23.14 -6.80 -30.15
CA LYS A 378 23.67 -8.04 -29.56
C LYS A 378 22.64 -8.82 -28.73
N SER A 379 21.74 -8.10 -28.05
CA SER A 379 20.79 -8.73 -27.12
C SER A 379 19.62 -9.45 -27.82
N SER A 380 19.37 -9.17 -29.10
CA SER A 380 18.29 -9.77 -29.88
C SER A 380 18.50 -11.26 -30.23
N VAL A 381 19.69 -11.81 -29.98
CA VAL A 381 20.10 -13.16 -30.48
C VAL A 381 20.11 -14.22 -29.39
N ASP A 382 20.20 -13.86 -28.08
CA ASP A 382 20.49 -14.81 -27.01
C ASP A 382 19.36 -14.92 -25.97
N GLY A 383 18.75 -16.09 -25.86
CA GLY A 383 17.88 -16.47 -24.76
C GLY A 383 16.54 -17.11 -25.17
N PRO A 384 15.88 -17.83 -24.25
CA PRO A 384 14.59 -18.44 -24.53
C PRO A 384 13.50 -17.34 -24.67
N PRO A 385 12.54 -17.49 -25.61
CA PRO A 385 11.48 -16.52 -25.84
C PRO A 385 10.41 -16.56 -24.72
N THR A 386 10.78 -16.12 -23.53
CA THR A 386 9.86 -16.02 -22.39
C THR A 386 9.16 -14.66 -22.38
N LEU A 387 8.00 -14.56 -21.70
CA LEU A 387 7.31 -13.29 -21.51
C LEU A 387 8.23 -12.24 -20.87
N LEU A 388 9.03 -12.64 -19.88
CA LEU A 388 9.99 -11.75 -19.24
C LEU A 388 11.05 -11.24 -20.21
N ALA A 389 11.69 -12.14 -20.97
CA ALA A 389 12.71 -11.75 -21.95
C ALA A 389 12.13 -10.81 -23.00
N GLY A 390 10.91 -11.10 -23.50
CA GLY A 390 10.19 -10.24 -24.44
C GLY A 390 9.87 -8.87 -23.84
N ALA A 391 9.38 -8.82 -22.60
CA ALA A 391 9.04 -7.58 -21.91
C ALA A 391 10.29 -6.70 -21.73
N VAL A 392 11.38 -7.25 -21.18
CA VAL A 392 12.62 -6.49 -20.90
C VAL A 392 13.28 -6.00 -22.20
N SER A 393 13.30 -6.85 -23.26
CA SER A 393 13.80 -6.46 -24.58
C SER A 393 12.95 -5.35 -25.21
N SER A 394 11.61 -5.45 -25.10
CA SER A 394 10.71 -4.39 -25.58
C SER A 394 10.86 -3.10 -24.78
N ALA A 395 11.09 -3.17 -23.47
CA ALA A 395 11.37 -1.99 -22.65
C ALA A 395 12.63 -1.26 -23.10
N ALA A 396 13.73 -2.00 -23.31
CA ALA A 396 14.99 -1.45 -23.81
C ALA A 396 14.82 -0.80 -25.19
N ARG A 397 14.12 -1.48 -26.10
CA ARG A 397 13.80 -0.95 -27.43
C ARG A 397 12.96 0.31 -27.35
N GLY A 398 11.87 0.31 -26.60
CA GLY A 398 10.99 1.48 -26.47
C GLY A 398 11.67 2.69 -25.87
N VAL A 399 12.61 2.49 -24.93
CA VAL A 399 13.45 3.58 -24.41
C VAL A 399 14.38 4.12 -25.50
N LEU A 400 15.01 3.27 -26.30
CA LEU A 400 15.86 3.69 -27.41
C LEU A 400 15.03 4.42 -28.48
N GLU A 401 13.88 3.90 -28.86
CA GLU A 401 12.92 4.51 -29.81
C GLU A 401 12.48 5.91 -29.32
N SER A 402 12.43 6.16 -28.01
CA SER A 402 12.07 7.49 -27.47
C SER A 402 13.08 8.59 -27.78
N VAL A 403 14.28 8.24 -28.22
CA VAL A 403 15.33 9.20 -28.63
C VAL A 403 15.66 9.12 -30.12
N THR A 404 15.30 8.05 -30.82
CA THR A 404 15.65 7.81 -32.23
C THR A 404 14.45 7.81 -33.18
N ASP A 405 13.22 7.75 -32.69
CA ASP A 405 12.00 7.57 -33.48
C ASP A 405 10.88 8.48 -32.98
N GLN A 406 9.69 8.34 -33.58
CA GLN A 406 8.51 9.08 -33.16
C GLN A 406 8.02 8.67 -31.77
N PRO A 407 7.56 9.60 -30.90
CA PRO A 407 7.08 9.28 -29.55
C PRO A 407 5.99 8.22 -29.48
N THR A 408 5.13 8.14 -30.51
CA THR A 408 4.05 7.16 -30.60
C THR A 408 4.55 5.73 -30.77
N VAL A 409 5.67 5.53 -31.49
CA VAL A 409 6.33 4.22 -31.65
C VAL A 409 6.88 3.77 -30.31
N ALA A 410 7.69 4.60 -29.67
CA ALA A 410 8.24 4.32 -28.35
C ALA A 410 7.15 4.01 -27.31
N LEU A 411 6.10 4.82 -27.27
CA LEU A 411 5.00 4.64 -26.34
C LEU A 411 4.27 3.29 -26.56
N SER A 412 3.97 2.92 -27.82
CA SER A 412 3.33 1.65 -28.14
C SER A 412 4.20 0.44 -27.75
N THR A 413 5.52 0.55 -27.95
CA THR A 413 6.48 -0.50 -27.57
C THR A 413 6.56 -0.65 -26.04
N LEU A 414 6.58 0.46 -25.29
CA LEU A 414 6.62 0.46 -23.82
C LEU A 414 5.31 -0.04 -23.21
N ILE A 415 4.14 0.30 -23.79
CA ILE A 415 2.84 -0.25 -23.36
C ILE A 415 2.82 -1.76 -23.54
N ARG A 416 3.23 -2.25 -24.71
CA ARG A 416 3.32 -3.71 -24.97
C ARG A 416 4.26 -4.39 -23.96
N SER A 417 5.40 -3.78 -23.69
CA SER A 417 6.34 -4.27 -22.67
C SER A 417 5.68 -4.38 -21.28
N ALA A 418 4.94 -3.34 -20.85
CA ALA A 418 4.23 -3.33 -19.58
C ALA A 418 3.17 -4.45 -19.51
N GLU A 419 2.41 -4.66 -20.57
CA GLU A 419 1.40 -5.73 -20.67
C GLU A 419 2.02 -7.14 -20.59
N MET A 420 3.15 -7.34 -21.26
CA MET A 420 3.88 -8.62 -21.19
C MET A 420 4.49 -8.88 -19.81
N LEU A 421 4.89 -7.82 -19.11
CA LEU A 421 5.52 -7.92 -17.78
C LEU A 421 4.48 -8.18 -16.67
N GLU A 422 3.26 -7.67 -16.79
CA GLU A 422 2.23 -7.70 -15.74
C GLU A 422 2.08 -9.08 -15.05
N PRO A 423 1.95 -10.23 -15.76
CA PRO A 423 1.78 -11.53 -15.14
C PRO A 423 3.03 -12.11 -14.46
N VAL A 424 4.20 -11.50 -14.64
CA VAL A 424 5.49 -11.99 -14.11
C VAL A 424 6.28 -10.91 -13.35
N SER A 425 5.68 -9.77 -13.13
CA SER A 425 6.33 -8.58 -12.55
C SER A 425 6.84 -8.79 -11.12
N ASP A 426 6.18 -9.65 -10.34
CA ASP A 426 6.54 -9.98 -8.96
C ASP A 426 7.81 -10.84 -8.83
N ARG A 427 8.34 -11.35 -9.93
CA ARG A 427 9.49 -12.26 -9.97
C ARG A 427 10.82 -11.60 -10.31
N VAL A 428 10.81 -10.30 -10.62
CA VAL A 428 12.00 -9.62 -11.14
C VAL A 428 12.27 -8.32 -10.41
N LEU A 429 13.53 -8.09 -10.08
CA LEU A 429 14.01 -6.80 -9.61
C LEU A 429 14.27 -5.90 -10.84
N LEU A 430 13.39 -4.94 -11.07
CA LEU A 430 13.48 -4.01 -12.19
C LEU A 430 14.25 -2.74 -11.81
N PRO A 431 15.13 -2.20 -12.67
CA PRO A 431 15.73 -0.87 -12.48
C PRO A 431 14.70 0.26 -12.60
N ASP A 432 13.72 0.14 -13.49
CA ASP A 432 12.48 0.92 -13.57
C ASP A 432 11.41 0.07 -14.27
N SER A 433 10.13 0.46 -14.17
CA SER A 433 9.06 -0.29 -14.82
C SER A 433 8.80 0.24 -16.24
N PRO A 434 8.46 -0.62 -17.21
CA PRO A 434 8.04 -0.19 -18.54
C PRO A 434 6.83 0.76 -18.50
N ALA A 435 5.93 0.59 -17.54
CA ALA A 435 4.80 1.48 -17.34
C ALA A 435 5.23 2.89 -16.90
N ALA A 436 6.22 2.99 -16.01
CA ALA A 436 6.78 4.28 -15.60
C ALA A 436 7.53 4.97 -16.76
N LEU A 437 8.34 4.21 -17.50
CA LEU A 437 9.06 4.73 -18.68
C LEU A 437 8.08 5.17 -19.77
N GLY A 438 7.04 4.39 -20.06
CA GLY A 438 5.96 4.75 -20.99
C GLY A 438 5.20 5.99 -20.54
N ALA A 439 4.90 6.11 -19.25
CA ALA A 439 4.26 7.30 -18.70
C ALA A 439 5.14 8.56 -18.80
N LEU A 440 6.47 8.43 -18.66
CA LEU A 440 7.38 9.55 -18.91
C LEU A 440 7.35 9.99 -20.38
N VAL A 441 7.41 9.05 -21.32
CA VAL A 441 7.26 9.36 -22.76
C VAL A 441 5.93 10.04 -23.03
N ALA A 442 4.84 9.50 -22.50
CA ALA A 442 3.51 10.06 -22.66
C ALA A 442 3.36 11.48 -22.07
N LEU A 443 3.95 11.74 -20.91
CA LEU A 443 3.94 13.06 -20.28
C LEU A 443 4.75 14.09 -21.08
N HIS A 444 5.86 13.68 -21.72
CA HIS A 444 6.68 14.56 -22.57
C HIS A 444 6.08 14.76 -23.98
N SER A 445 5.12 13.94 -24.39
CA SER A 445 4.39 14.07 -25.68
C SER A 445 2.93 14.56 -25.54
N GLY A 446 2.50 14.92 -24.31
CA GLY A 446 1.14 15.40 -24.06
C GLY A 446 0.06 14.33 -24.00
N GLU A 447 0.44 13.06 -23.96
CA GLU A 447 -0.47 11.90 -23.96
C GLU A 447 -0.83 11.41 -22.54
N ALA A 448 -1.12 12.37 -21.64
CA ALA A 448 -1.45 12.07 -20.24
C ALA A 448 -2.68 11.14 -20.10
N ALA A 449 -3.60 11.15 -21.08
CA ALA A 449 -4.76 10.26 -21.11
C ALA A 449 -4.37 8.78 -21.33
N ILE A 450 -3.24 8.51 -21.95
CA ILE A 450 -2.68 7.16 -22.13
C ILE A 450 -1.87 6.76 -20.88
N ALA A 451 -1.11 7.69 -20.31
CA ALA A 451 -0.28 7.43 -19.13
C ALA A 451 -1.10 7.01 -17.89
N GLU A 452 -2.25 7.64 -17.67
CA GLU A 452 -3.05 7.44 -16.46
C GLU A 452 -3.53 6.00 -16.30
N PRO A 453 -4.29 5.38 -17.24
CA PRO A 453 -4.72 3.98 -17.11
C PRO A 453 -3.56 2.99 -17.11
N LEU A 454 -2.45 3.29 -17.79
CA LEU A 454 -1.24 2.47 -17.76
C LEU A 454 -0.65 2.41 -16.34
N LEU A 455 -0.55 3.55 -15.67
CA LEU A 455 -0.04 3.65 -14.29
C LEU A 455 -1.00 3.05 -13.27
N GLU A 456 -2.33 3.21 -13.43
CA GLU A 456 -3.33 2.62 -12.54
C GLU A 456 -3.27 1.09 -12.56
N ARG A 457 -3.13 0.49 -13.74
CA ARG A 457 -2.89 -0.95 -13.87
C ARG A 457 -1.59 -1.37 -13.17
N ALA A 458 -0.52 -0.60 -13.38
CA ALA A 458 0.76 -0.87 -12.76
C ALA A 458 0.73 -0.74 -11.22
N VAL A 459 -0.04 0.19 -10.65
CA VAL A 459 -0.31 0.27 -9.20
C VAL A 459 -1.01 -1.00 -8.71
N SER A 460 -1.97 -1.51 -9.49
CA SER A 460 -2.73 -2.72 -9.12
C SER A 460 -1.87 -3.98 -9.12
N SER A 461 -0.78 -4.03 -9.89
CA SER A 461 0.18 -5.15 -9.90
C SER A 461 1.02 -5.24 -8.62
N GLY A 462 1.07 -4.17 -7.81
CA GLY A 462 1.81 -4.11 -6.54
C GLY A 462 3.32 -3.90 -6.65
N VAL A 463 3.88 -3.81 -7.86
CA VAL A 463 5.32 -3.60 -8.08
C VAL A 463 5.62 -2.13 -8.32
N LEU A 464 6.66 -1.59 -7.67
CA LEU A 464 7.07 -0.18 -7.75
C LEU A 464 5.92 0.83 -7.55
N VAL A 465 4.96 0.51 -6.70
CA VAL A 465 3.76 1.31 -6.42
C VAL A 465 4.08 2.79 -6.12
N PRO A 466 5.08 3.13 -5.29
CA PRO A 466 5.43 4.53 -5.05
C PRO A 466 5.79 5.28 -6.34
N ARG A 467 6.57 4.67 -7.24
CA ARG A 467 6.97 5.23 -8.54
C ARG A 467 5.75 5.59 -9.40
N HIS A 468 4.81 4.65 -9.54
CA HIS A 468 3.61 4.84 -10.34
C HIS A 468 2.68 5.90 -9.75
N ARG A 469 2.51 5.93 -8.43
CA ARG A 469 1.70 6.96 -7.74
C ARG A 469 2.30 8.36 -7.87
N LEU A 470 3.62 8.50 -7.84
CA LEU A 470 4.27 9.80 -8.07
C LEU A 470 4.04 10.30 -9.50
N LEU A 471 4.04 9.42 -10.50
CA LEU A 471 3.72 9.81 -11.88
C LEU A 471 2.23 10.13 -12.06
N LEU A 472 1.31 9.43 -11.38
CA LEU A 472 -0.11 9.81 -11.31
C LEU A 472 -0.30 11.19 -10.64
N ALA A 473 0.46 11.46 -9.57
CA ALA A 473 0.48 12.80 -8.94
C ALA A 473 0.97 13.87 -9.91
N TRP A 474 1.92 13.54 -10.78
CA TRP A 474 2.41 14.45 -11.82
C TRP A 474 1.32 14.81 -12.83
N ILE A 475 0.59 13.80 -13.32
CA ILE A 475 -0.55 14.00 -14.23
C ILE A 475 -1.60 14.91 -13.58
N ALA A 476 -1.99 14.63 -12.35
CA ALA A 476 -2.96 15.45 -11.60
C ALA A 476 -2.47 16.89 -11.43
N MET A 477 -1.20 17.10 -11.08
CA MET A 477 -0.59 18.44 -10.94
C MET A 477 -0.63 19.22 -12.27
N LEU A 478 -0.30 18.61 -13.40
CA LEU A 478 -0.33 19.27 -14.71
C LEU A 478 -1.74 19.67 -15.13
N ARG A 479 -2.73 18.85 -14.81
CA ARG A 479 -4.15 19.12 -15.02
C ARG A 479 -4.72 20.19 -14.07
N GLY A 480 -3.99 20.57 -13.03
CA GLY A 480 -4.42 21.52 -12.02
C GLY A 480 -5.28 20.91 -10.90
N ASP A 481 -5.36 19.58 -10.82
CA ASP A 481 -5.97 18.85 -9.71
C ASP A 481 -4.98 18.75 -8.54
N GLU A 482 -4.93 19.79 -7.73
CA GLU A 482 -4.05 19.88 -6.57
C GLU A 482 -4.41 18.84 -5.49
N GLU A 483 -5.69 18.57 -5.29
CA GLU A 483 -6.17 17.60 -4.29
C GLU A 483 -5.81 16.18 -4.69
N GLY A 484 -6.05 15.80 -5.93
CA GLY A 484 -5.66 14.50 -6.49
C GLY A 484 -4.14 14.30 -6.46
N ALA A 485 -3.35 15.32 -6.83
CA ALA A 485 -1.89 15.25 -6.77
C ALA A 485 -1.38 15.01 -5.34
N ASN A 486 -1.92 15.75 -4.37
CA ASN A 486 -1.57 15.55 -2.96
C ASN A 486 -2.04 14.19 -2.42
N ALA A 487 -3.18 13.68 -2.85
CA ALA A 487 -3.68 12.36 -2.46
C ALA A 487 -2.76 11.24 -2.96
N GLN A 488 -2.34 11.28 -4.22
CA GLN A 488 -1.39 10.32 -4.79
C GLN A 488 -0.02 10.42 -4.13
N LEU A 489 0.47 11.63 -3.85
CA LEU A 489 1.75 11.85 -3.18
C LEU A 489 1.75 11.27 -1.75
N ARG A 490 0.67 11.44 -0.98
CA ARG A 490 0.51 10.80 0.34
C ARG A 490 0.46 9.27 0.22
N SER A 491 -0.25 8.77 -0.79
CA SER A 491 -0.40 7.32 -1.03
C SER A 491 0.89 6.65 -1.51
N ALA A 492 1.86 7.39 -2.04
CA ALA A 492 3.19 6.88 -2.36
C ALA A 492 4.00 6.51 -1.11
N GLY A 493 3.64 7.06 0.06
CA GLY A 493 4.29 6.77 1.34
C GLY A 493 5.53 7.64 1.62
N GLU A 494 6.12 7.43 2.79
CA GLU A 494 7.30 8.20 3.23
C GLU A 494 8.63 7.51 2.90
N GLN A 495 8.62 6.18 2.77
CA GLN A 495 9.81 5.39 2.45
C GLN A 495 9.98 5.30 0.93
N LEU A 496 10.62 6.32 0.37
CA LEU A 496 10.87 6.42 -1.07
C LEU A 496 12.33 6.07 -1.37
N SER A 497 12.56 5.42 -2.53
CA SER A 497 13.90 5.32 -3.10
C SER A 497 14.45 6.73 -3.34
N PRO A 498 15.78 6.93 -3.35
CA PRO A 498 16.34 8.26 -3.64
C PRO A 498 15.80 8.85 -4.95
N ARG A 499 15.67 8.08 -6.04
CA ARG A 499 15.08 8.54 -7.31
C ARG A 499 13.62 8.97 -7.12
N ASP A 500 12.81 8.20 -6.43
CA ASP A 500 11.40 8.52 -6.21
C ASP A 500 11.25 9.72 -5.27
N TRP A 501 12.16 9.88 -4.31
CA TRP A 501 12.22 11.06 -3.45
C TRP A 501 12.49 12.34 -4.27
N LEU A 502 13.39 12.30 -5.30
CA LEU A 502 13.59 13.41 -6.22
C LEU A 502 12.27 13.83 -6.90
N PHE A 503 11.48 12.87 -7.37
CA PHE A 503 10.16 13.14 -7.97
C PHE A 503 9.16 13.71 -6.96
N ALA A 504 9.13 13.20 -5.74
CA ALA A 504 8.27 13.71 -4.67
C ALA A 504 8.63 15.16 -4.30
N VAL A 505 9.91 15.49 -4.25
CA VAL A 505 10.37 16.87 -4.01
C VAL A 505 10.00 17.77 -5.19
N GLY A 506 10.18 17.33 -6.44
CA GLY A 506 9.76 18.04 -7.65
C GLY A 506 8.25 18.34 -7.64
N LEU A 507 7.43 17.37 -7.29
CA LEU A 507 5.99 17.56 -7.13
C LEU A 507 5.63 18.61 -6.08
N ARG A 508 6.24 18.55 -4.91
CA ARG A 508 6.01 19.53 -3.83
C ARG A 508 6.41 20.94 -4.27
N VAL A 509 7.53 21.08 -4.98
CA VAL A 509 7.97 22.34 -5.56
C VAL A 509 6.97 22.84 -6.59
N GLY A 510 6.53 21.98 -7.50
CA GLY A 510 5.55 22.30 -8.54
C GLY A 510 4.20 22.72 -7.97
N LEU A 511 3.68 22.03 -6.96
CA LEU A 511 2.43 22.36 -6.27
C LEU A 511 2.54 23.69 -5.53
N ALA A 512 3.60 23.92 -4.74
CA ALA A 512 3.81 25.18 -4.04
C ALA A 512 3.93 26.38 -5.00
N ARG A 513 4.60 26.18 -6.15
CA ARG A 513 4.72 27.18 -7.21
C ARG A 513 3.35 27.53 -7.83
N ARG A 514 2.54 26.52 -8.14
CA ARG A 514 1.18 26.68 -8.73
C ARG A 514 0.20 27.31 -7.75
N ALA A 515 0.29 26.94 -6.47
CA ALA A 515 -0.49 27.56 -5.39
C ALA A 515 -0.04 28.99 -5.05
N SER A 516 1.05 29.49 -5.65
CA SER A 516 1.68 30.78 -5.29
C SER A 516 2.11 30.90 -3.83
N ASP A 517 2.36 29.75 -3.15
CA ASP A 517 2.88 29.70 -1.79
C ASP A 517 4.41 29.90 -1.76
N LEU A 518 4.84 31.16 -1.74
CA LEU A 518 6.26 31.50 -1.72
C LEU A 518 6.96 31.04 -0.42
N ALA A 519 6.25 31.04 0.70
CA ALA A 519 6.79 30.61 1.98
C ALA A 519 7.01 29.08 1.99
N GLY A 520 6.04 28.32 1.52
CA GLY A 520 6.14 26.87 1.31
C GLY A 520 7.25 26.53 0.32
N LEU A 521 7.31 27.25 -0.81
CA LEU A 521 8.35 27.04 -1.81
C LEU A 521 9.77 27.22 -1.24
N ARG A 522 10.01 28.25 -0.42
CA ARG A 522 11.30 28.45 0.25
C ARG A 522 11.66 27.33 1.22
N ARG A 523 10.68 26.78 1.93
CA ARG A 523 10.91 25.65 2.83
C ARG A 523 11.28 24.38 2.06
N ILE A 524 10.56 24.09 0.98
CA ILE A 524 10.78 22.90 0.17
C ILE A 524 12.07 23.00 -0.65
N TRP A 525 12.48 24.24 -1.00
CA TRP A 525 13.68 24.50 -1.79
C TRP A 525 14.97 23.95 -1.15
N ILE A 526 15.02 23.89 0.18
CA ILE A 526 16.16 23.28 0.88
C ILE A 526 16.29 21.79 0.49
N GLN A 527 15.16 21.06 0.44
CA GLN A 527 15.15 19.64 0.00
C GLN A 527 15.44 19.52 -1.50
N ALA A 528 14.95 20.45 -2.33
CA ALA A 528 15.23 20.46 -3.76
C ALA A 528 16.73 20.61 -4.05
N ARG A 529 17.42 21.50 -3.34
CA ARG A 529 18.89 21.65 -3.46
C ARG A 529 19.63 20.37 -3.06
N GLU A 530 19.20 19.72 -1.99
CA GLU A 530 19.75 18.44 -1.55
C GLU A 530 19.52 17.36 -2.62
N ALA A 531 18.32 17.29 -3.17
CA ALA A 531 17.94 16.34 -4.21
C ALA A 531 18.82 16.51 -5.47
N VAL A 532 19.00 17.74 -5.92
CA VAL A 532 19.84 18.06 -7.09
C VAL A 532 21.29 17.65 -6.89
N VAL A 533 21.86 17.88 -5.69
CA VAL A 533 23.27 17.52 -5.40
C VAL A 533 23.46 16.00 -5.32
N ARG A 534 22.45 15.27 -4.79
CA ARG A 534 22.54 13.83 -4.62
C ARG A 534 22.29 13.03 -5.90
N HIS A 535 21.57 13.61 -6.87
CA HIS A 535 21.18 12.93 -8.09
C HIS A 535 21.97 13.47 -9.29
N PRO A 536 22.79 12.65 -9.97
CA PRO A 536 23.26 12.94 -11.31
C PRO A 536 22.07 13.18 -12.25
N VAL A 537 22.25 14.09 -13.19
CA VAL A 537 21.23 14.33 -14.22
C VAL A 537 21.15 13.14 -15.14
N ASP A 538 19.94 12.63 -15.35
CA ASP A 538 19.62 11.63 -16.36
C ASP A 538 18.35 12.02 -17.12
N LEU A 539 18.12 11.38 -18.27
CA LEU A 539 17.02 11.68 -19.19
C LEU A 539 15.65 11.61 -18.51
N PHE A 540 15.47 10.64 -17.60
CA PHE A 540 14.19 10.35 -16.95
C PHE A 540 13.86 11.28 -15.78
N THR A 541 14.76 12.22 -15.44
CA THR A 541 14.59 13.17 -14.33
C THR A 541 14.25 14.59 -14.77
N PHE A 542 13.99 14.82 -16.06
CA PHE A 542 13.73 16.18 -16.58
C PHE A 542 12.45 16.81 -16.03
N LEU A 543 11.42 16.04 -15.69
CA LEU A 543 10.21 16.58 -15.05
C LEU A 543 10.54 17.29 -13.72
N PRO A 544 11.17 16.67 -12.71
CA PRO A 544 11.55 17.37 -11.48
C PRO A 544 12.55 18.49 -11.73
N PHE A 545 13.52 18.32 -12.65
CA PHE A 545 14.48 19.37 -12.98
C PHE A 545 13.82 20.62 -13.55
N GLY A 546 12.83 20.49 -14.42
CA GLY A 546 12.06 21.62 -14.96
C GLY A 546 11.34 22.41 -13.87
N GLU A 547 10.73 21.74 -12.89
CA GLU A 547 10.11 22.42 -11.74
C GLU A 547 11.15 23.12 -10.86
N PHE A 548 12.34 22.54 -10.68
CA PHE A 548 13.44 23.18 -9.94
C PHE A 548 13.98 24.40 -10.68
N GLU A 549 14.10 24.36 -12.00
CA GLU A 549 14.56 25.47 -12.81
C GLU A 549 13.65 26.69 -12.67
N VAL A 550 12.34 26.50 -12.81
CA VAL A 550 11.35 27.57 -12.65
C VAL A 550 11.31 28.09 -11.21
N ALA A 551 11.45 27.21 -10.21
CA ALA A 551 11.50 27.59 -8.81
C ALA A 551 12.78 28.37 -8.47
N ALA A 552 13.93 27.95 -8.99
CA ALA A 552 15.20 28.65 -8.83
C ALA A 552 15.15 30.08 -9.39
N ALA A 553 14.53 30.27 -10.56
CA ALA A 553 14.32 31.60 -11.11
C ALA A 553 13.44 32.47 -10.18
N ARG A 554 12.36 31.90 -9.65
CA ARG A 554 11.45 32.63 -8.74
C ARG A 554 12.08 33.01 -7.41
N LEU A 555 13.06 32.21 -6.94
CA LEU A 555 13.78 32.43 -5.69
C LEU A 555 15.09 33.24 -5.86
N GLY A 556 15.51 33.52 -7.10
CA GLY A 556 16.77 34.21 -7.39
C GLY A 556 18.01 33.32 -7.17
N GLU A 557 17.87 31.98 -7.28
CA GLU A 557 18.94 31.01 -7.01
C GLU A 557 19.36 30.20 -8.28
N ARG A 558 19.19 30.77 -9.48
CA ARG A 558 19.47 30.08 -10.77
C ARG A 558 20.93 29.59 -10.89
N ASP A 559 21.90 30.35 -10.36
CA ASP A 559 23.31 30.00 -10.42
C ASP A 559 23.62 28.63 -9.78
N ARG A 560 22.84 28.24 -8.79
CA ARG A 560 23.02 26.94 -8.12
C ARG A 560 22.63 25.77 -9.01
N LEU A 561 21.70 25.98 -9.93
CA LEU A 561 21.22 24.94 -10.84
C LEU A 561 21.99 24.92 -12.18
N ALA A 562 22.69 26.00 -12.53
CA ALA A 562 23.38 26.15 -13.79
C ALA A 562 24.34 24.99 -14.16
N PRO A 563 25.13 24.40 -13.23
CA PRO A 563 25.96 23.23 -13.56
C PRO A 563 25.12 22.00 -14.00
N HIS A 564 23.99 21.77 -13.37
CA HIS A 564 23.11 20.62 -13.67
C HIS A 564 22.35 20.83 -14.99
N LEU A 565 21.94 22.06 -15.30
CA LEU A 565 21.36 22.40 -16.60
C LEU A 565 22.34 22.22 -17.73
N ARG A 566 23.65 22.53 -17.52
CA ARG A 566 24.68 22.20 -18.50
C ARG A 566 24.80 20.70 -18.73
N GLN A 567 24.83 19.90 -17.64
CA GLN A 567 24.87 18.44 -17.76
C GLN A 567 23.63 17.90 -18.51
N ALA A 568 22.43 18.47 -18.28
CA ALA A 568 21.25 18.11 -19.03
C ALA A 568 21.38 18.39 -20.54
N ARG A 569 21.93 19.55 -20.91
CA ARG A 569 22.18 19.89 -22.31
C ARG A 569 23.26 19.00 -22.94
N GLU A 570 24.37 18.74 -22.24
CA GLU A 570 25.40 17.80 -22.67
C GLU A 570 24.86 16.39 -22.90
N LEU A 571 23.96 15.93 -22.01
CA LEU A 571 23.26 14.65 -22.14
C LEU A 571 22.40 14.63 -23.41
N LEU A 572 21.57 15.66 -23.63
CA LEU A 572 20.73 15.77 -24.82
C LEU A 572 21.57 15.81 -26.11
N ALA A 573 22.64 16.60 -26.13
CA ALA A 573 23.57 16.66 -27.27
C ALA A 573 24.17 15.28 -27.57
N GLY A 574 24.50 14.48 -26.55
CA GLY A 574 24.97 13.10 -26.68
C GLY A 574 23.93 12.14 -27.29
N LEU A 575 22.65 12.51 -27.23
CA LEU A 575 21.53 11.78 -27.81
C LEU A 575 21.06 12.34 -29.16
N GLY A 576 21.69 13.42 -29.67
CA GLY A 576 21.31 14.13 -30.90
C GLY A 576 20.15 15.10 -30.72
N ASP A 577 19.97 15.63 -29.53
CA ASP A 577 18.93 16.60 -29.13
C ASP A 577 17.50 16.16 -29.47
N PRO A 578 17.05 14.94 -29.00
CA PRO A 578 15.77 14.39 -29.39
C PRO A 578 14.61 15.32 -28.94
N PRO A 579 13.72 15.74 -29.86
CA PRO A 579 12.68 16.74 -29.59
C PRO A 579 11.77 16.40 -28.42
N LEU A 580 11.46 15.11 -28.24
CA LEU A 580 10.63 14.62 -27.13
C LEU A 580 11.13 15.09 -25.76
N TRP A 581 12.41 14.93 -25.52
CA TRP A 581 13.03 15.23 -24.23
C TRP A 581 13.55 16.67 -24.15
N ALA A 582 14.11 17.21 -25.25
CA ALA A 582 14.63 18.58 -25.31
C ALA A 582 13.53 19.63 -25.09
N SER A 583 12.34 19.41 -25.66
CA SER A 583 11.23 20.36 -25.54
C SER A 583 10.78 20.59 -24.09
N ALA A 584 10.86 19.60 -23.22
CA ALA A 584 10.52 19.76 -21.81
C ALA A 584 11.47 20.72 -21.09
N LEU A 585 12.79 20.63 -21.36
CA LEU A 585 13.77 21.55 -20.79
C LEU A 585 13.64 22.96 -21.41
N HIS A 586 13.37 23.08 -22.70
CA HIS A 586 13.13 24.38 -23.31
C HIS A 586 11.86 25.05 -22.79
N TRP A 587 10.80 24.26 -22.52
CA TRP A 587 9.57 24.79 -21.93
C TRP A 587 9.78 25.32 -20.51
N SER A 588 10.49 24.58 -19.66
CA SER A 588 10.84 25.05 -18.31
C SER A 588 11.80 26.22 -18.33
N GLY A 589 12.81 26.20 -19.22
CA GLY A 589 13.78 27.27 -19.42
C GLY A 589 13.13 28.56 -19.88
N LEU A 590 12.17 28.51 -20.81
CA LEU A 590 11.34 29.66 -21.21
C LEU A 590 10.66 30.29 -20.00
N HIS A 591 10.00 29.49 -19.18
CA HIS A 591 9.32 30.00 -17.99
C HIS A 591 10.27 30.55 -16.93
N ALA A 592 11.43 29.96 -16.77
CA ALA A 592 12.49 30.45 -15.87
C ALA A 592 13.06 31.77 -16.36
N ALA A 593 13.34 31.90 -17.67
CA ALA A 593 13.84 33.14 -18.29
C ALA A 593 12.78 34.26 -18.19
N VAL A 594 11.51 33.97 -18.41
CA VAL A 594 10.39 34.90 -18.22
C VAL A 594 10.34 35.44 -16.79
N ILE A 595 10.49 34.58 -15.80
CA ILE A 595 10.48 34.97 -14.38
C ILE A 595 11.73 35.79 -14.01
N ALA A 596 12.87 35.45 -14.60
CA ALA A 596 14.13 36.14 -14.38
C ALA A 596 14.29 37.43 -15.21
N GLU A 597 13.24 37.80 -15.99
CA GLU A 597 13.26 38.99 -16.89
C GLU A 597 14.41 38.98 -17.89
N GLN A 598 14.71 37.81 -18.48
CA GLN A 598 15.78 37.60 -19.48
C GLN A 598 15.16 37.34 -20.86
N PRO A 599 14.83 38.39 -21.65
CA PRO A 599 14.11 38.25 -22.91
C PRO A 599 14.89 37.50 -24.00
N GLU A 600 16.23 37.68 -24.05
CA GLU A 600 17.08 37.01 -25.04
C GLU A 600 17.11 35.49 -24.80
N GLU A 601 17.21 35.06 -23.54
CA GLU A 601 17.17 33.65 -23.17
C GLU A 601 15.78 33.04 -23.42
N ALA A 602 14.72 33.80 -23.11
CA ALA A 602 13.34 33.37 -23.41
C ALA A 602 13.12 33.19 -24.91
N ALA A 603 13.66 34.10 -25.75
CA ALA A 603 13.60 34.01 -27.20
C ALA A 603 14.35 32.78 -27.75
N ALA A 604 15.53 32.47 -27.23
CA ALA A 604 16.28 31.28 -27.63
C ALA A 604 15.56 29.98 -27.32
N HIS A 605 14.90 29.90 -26.14
CA HIS A 605 14.07 28.74 -25.80
C HIS A 605 12.84 28.63 -26.70
N ALA A 606 12.17 29.74 -27.04
CA ALA A 606 11.03 29.71 -27.94
C ALA A 606 11.41 29.33 -29.37
N GLU A 607 12.59 29.73 -29.86
CA GLU A 607 13.14 29.33 -31.15
C GLU A 607 13.38 27.82 -31.21
N ALA A 608 14.04 27.25 -30.21
CA ALA A 608 14.23 25.79 -30.10
C ALA A 608 12.90 25.00 -30.06
N LEU A 609 11.89 25.54 -29.36
CA LEU A 609 10.56 24.94 -29.39
C LEU A 609 9.88 25.06 -30.77
N ALA A 610 10.12 26.15 -31.50
CA ALA A 610 9.60 26.33 -32.86
C ALA A 610 10.21 25.35 -33.85
N GLU A 611 11.52 25.03 -33.72
CA GLU A 611 12.17 24.00 -34.52
C GLU A 611 11.54 22.62 -34.33
N ALA A 612 11.15 22.27 -33.08
CA ALA A 612 10.50 21.01 -32.76
C ALA A 612 9.02 20.93 -33.21
N ALA A 613 8.42 22.01 -33.66
CA ALA A 613 6.98 22.07 -33.96
C ALA A 613 6.50 21.08 -35.03
N SER A 614 7.36 20.65 -35.95
CA SER A 614 7.06 19.68 -37.00
C SER A 614 6.94 18.23 -36.50
N GLU A 615 7.43 17.93 -35.29
CA GLU A 615 7.46 16.58 -34.73
C GLU A 615 6.10 16.07 -34.23
N GLY A 616 5.10 16.96 -34.13
CA GLY A 616 3.75 16.55 -33.81
C GLY A 616 2.87 17.63 -33.18
N PRO A 617 1.59 17.34 -32.96
CA PRO A 617 0.61 18.32 -32.48
C PRO A 617 0.96 18.94 -31.11
N TYR A 618 1.51 18.14 -30.20
CA TYR A 618 1.96 18.61 -28.89
C TYR A 618 3.06 19.66 -29.02
N PHE A 619 4.09 19.37 -29.82
CA PHE A 619 5.23 20.27 -30.04
C PHE A 619 4.80 21.55 -30.74
N ALA A 620 3.91 21.44 -31.74
CA ALA A 620 3.34 22.62 -32.39
C ALA A 620 2.54 23.50 -31.41
N THR A 621 1.84 22.89 -30.46
CA THR A 621 1.06 23.60 -29.44
C THR A 621 1.98 24.36 -28.47
N ILE A 622 3.00 23.74 -27.91
CA ILE A 622 3.93 24.41 -26.99
C ILE A 622 4.78 25.48 -27.71
N ALA A 623 5.16 25.25 -28.96
CA ALA A 623 5.87 26.24 -29.79
C ALA A 623 5.02 27.49 -30.03
N ARG A 624 3.75 27.33 -30.40
CA ARG A 624 2.80 28.44 -30.57
C ARG A 624 2.59 29.21 -29.27
N ALA A 625 2.42 28.48 -28.16
CA ALA A 625 2.27 29.09 -26.86
C ALA A 625 3.53 29.85 -26.42
N ALA A 626 4.73 29.36 -26.74
CA ALA A 626 6.00 30.03 -26.47
C ALA A 626 6.09 31.35 -27.26
N GLY A 627 5.75 31.33 -28.55
CA GLY A 627 5.69 32.55 -29.36
C GLY A 627 4.67 33.57 -28.83
N CYS A 628 3.52 33.09 -28.39
CA CYS A 628 2.49 33.92 -27.75
C CYS A 628 2.99 34.54 -26.43
N TRP A 629 3.74 33.78 -25.60
CA TRP A 629 4.40 34.30 -24.40
C TRP A 629 5.34 35.46 -24.70
N LEU A 630 6.18 35.34 -25.74
CA LEU A 630 7.11 36.41 -26.12
C LEU A 630 6.39 37.69 -26.54
N LYS A 631 5.31 37.57 -27.35
CA LYS A 631 4.46 38.73 -27.72
C LYS A 631 3.86 39.41 -26.50
N VAL A 632 3.26 38.62 -25.62
CA VAL A 632 2.66 39.12 -24.36
C VAL A 632 3.68 39.83 -23.48
N LEU A 633 4.92 39.33 -23.41
CA LEU A 633 6.01 39.96 -22.65
C LEU A 633 6.46 41.28 -23.32
N GLY A 634 6.48 41.32 -24.65
CA GLY A 634 6.73 42.54 -25.42
C GLY A 634 5.62 43.59 -25.36
N GLY A 635 4.49 43.26 -24.69
CA GLY A 635 3.33 44.15 -24.59
C GLY A 635 2.34 44.06 -25.76
N GLU A 636 2.57 43.13 -26.68
CA GLU A 636 1.66 42.83 -27.79
C GLU A 636 0.70 41.74 -27.41
N VAL A 637 -0.58 42.12 -27.15
CA VAL A 637 -1.61 41.18 -26.73
C VAL A 637 -2.70 41.07 -27.76
N ASP A 638 -2.69 39.99 -28.56
CA ASP A 638 -3.83 39.57 -29.39
C ASP A 638 -4.71 38.60 -28.59
N ALA A 639 -5.87 39.06 -28.12
CA ALA A 639 -6.70 38.26 -27.22
C ALA A 639 -7.22 36.96 -27.87
N PRO A 640 -7.69 36.94 -29.13
CA PRO A 640 -8.02 35.68 -29.84
C PRO A 640 -6.85 34.69 -29.96
N GLU A 641 -5.65 35.17 -30.30
CA GLU A 641 -4.46 34.31 -30.38
C GLU A 641 -4.09 33.71 -29.02
N VAL A 642 -4.07 34.53 -27.98
CA VAL A 642 -3.80 34.08 -26.59
C VAL A 642 -4.83 33.07 -26.12
N GLU A 643 -6.13 33.35 -26.37
CA GLU A 643 -7.21 32.45 -25.98
C GLU A 643 -7.10 31.09 -26.68
N SER A 644 -6.79 31.08 -27.99
CA SER A 644 -6.54 29.83 -28.73
C SER A 644 -5.35 29.07 -28.16
N ALA A 645 -4.21 29.73 -27.97
CA ALA A 645 -3.00 29.10 -27.43
C ALA A 645 -3.23 28.54 -26.02
N ALA A 646 -3.98 29.26 -25.18
CA ALA A 646 -4.30 28.82 -23.82
C ALA A 646 -5.22 27.59 -23.81
N ARG A 647 -6.21 27.51 -24.69
CA ARG A 647 -7.08 26.35 -24.85
C ARG A 647 -6.34 25.16 -25.45
N ASP A 648 -5.45 25.39 -26.40
CA ASP A 648 -4.63 24.33 -26.99
C ASP A 648 -3.70 23.71 -25.94
N LEU A 649 -3.07 24.52 -25.08
CA LEU A 649 -2.29 24.04 -23.93
C LEU A 649 -3.14 23.18 -22.98
N HIS A 650 -4.35 23.63 -22.70
CA HIS A 650 -5.30 22.85 -21.88
C HIS A 650 -5.65 21.51 -22.54
N GLY A 651 -5.85 21.50 -23.86
CA GLY A 651 -6.16 20.30 -24.64
C GLY A 651 -5.07 19.22 -24.57
N VAL A 652 -3.80 19.63 -24.43
CA VAL A 652 -2.65 18.71 -24.28
C VAL A 652 -2.28 18.43 -22.80
N GLY A 653 -3.15 18.78 -21.86
CA GLY A 653 -2.96 18.48 -20.43
C GLY A 653 -2.15 19.53 -19.64
N LEU A 654 -1.70 20.62 -20.27
CA LEU A 654 -1.01 21.73 -19.61
C LEU A 654 -1.99 22.81 -19.12
N CYS A 655 -2.99 22.38 -18.34
CA CYS A 655 -4.14 23.21 -17.95
C CYS A 655 -3.73 24.47 -17.16
N TRP A 656 -2.77 24.31 -16.23
CA TRP A 656 -2.28 25.42 -15.42
C TRP A 656 -1.50 26.43 -16.26
N ASP A 657 -0.70 25.97 -17.23
CA ASP A 657 0.11 26.84 -18.09
C ASP A 657 -0.77 27.65 -19.05
N GLY A 658 -1.82 27.02 -19.59
CA GLY A 658 -2.83 27.73 -20.40
C GLY A 658 -3.54 28.84 -19.61
N ALA A 659 -4.00 28.54 -18.40
CA ALA A 659 -4.64 29.52 -17.53
C ALA A 659 -3.68 30.68 -17.15
N ARG A 660 -2.39 30.35 -16.93
CA ARG A 660 -1.36 31.35 -16.62
C ARG A 660 -1.06 32.27 -17.81
N LEU A 661 -0.99 31.73 -19.02
CA LEU A 661 -0.80 32.53 -20.24
C LEU A 661 -1.94 33.55 -20.41
N ALA A 662 -3.18 33.09 -20.36
CA ALA A 662 -4.36 33.97 -20.45
C ALA A 662 -4.40 35.02 -19.33
N GLY A 663 -4.09 34.63 -18.09
CA GLY A 663 -4.03 35.54 -16.95
C GLY A 663 -2.96 36.62 -17.07
N GLN A 664 -1.76 36.26 -17.56
CA GLN A 664 -0.67 37.21 -17.78
C GLN A 664 -0.93 38.15 -18.93
N ALA A 665 -1.55 37.69 -20.00
CA ALA A 665 -1.98 38.55 -21.09
C ALA A 665 -3.07 39.55 -20.65
N ALA A 666 -4.01 39.08 -19.82
CA ALA A 666 -5.07 39.97 -19.25
C ALA A 666 -4.51 41.11 -18.40
N ILE A 667 -3.39 40.89 -17.70
CA ILE A 667 -2.74 41.93 -16.88
C ILE A 667 -2.00 42.95 -17.77
N ARG A 668 -1.51 42.53 -18.92
CA ARG A 668 -0.65 43.36 -19.81
C ARG A 668 -1.42 44.11 -20.91
N THR A 669 -2.64 43.69 -21.22
CA THR A 669 -3.45 44.38 -22.21
C THR A 669 -4.02 45.69 -21.67
N SER A 670 -4.03 46.74 -22.49
CA SER A 670 -4.69 47.99 -22.23
C SER A 670 -6.18 47.98 -22.66
N ASP A 671 -6.59 47.00 -23.47
CA ASP A 671 -7.98 46.83 -23.90
C ASP A 671 -8.82 46.14 -22.83
N ARG A 672 -9.80 46.87 -22.32
CA ARG A 672 -10.73 46.38 -21.27
C ARG A 672 -11.55 45.17 -21.72
N LYS A 673 -11.95 45.08 -22.98
CA LYS A 673 -12.73 43.95 -23.52
C LYS A 673 -11.86 42.72 -23.60
N ALA A 674 -10.65 42.85 -24.16
CA ALA A 674 -9.64 41.78 -24.19
C ALA A 674 -9.30 41.29 -22.79
N MET A 675 -9.10 42.20 -21.82
CA MET A 675 -8.83 41.84 -20.42
C MET A 675 -9.95 40.97 -19.82
N VAL A 676 -11.23 41.32 -20.02
CA VAL A 676 -12.36 40.53 -19.48
C VAL A 676 -12.40 39.15 -20.13
N THR A 677 -12.28 39.07 -21.46
CA THR A 677 -12.27 37.79 -22.20
C THR A 677 -11.14 36.85 -21.72
N LEU A 678 -9.94 37.39 -21.58
CA LEU A 678 -8.78 36.61 -21.14
C LEU A 678 -8.86 36.16 -19.67
N LEU A 679 -9.42 36.99 -18.78
CA LEU A 679 -9.70 36.60 -17.39
C LEU A 679 -10.75 35.50 -17.31
N ASP A 680 -11.78 35.56 -18.13
CA ASP A 680 -12.82 34.54 -18.17
C ASP A 680 -12.25 33.22 -18.76
N CYS A 681 -11.43 33.30 -19.81
CA CYS A 681 -10.68 32.18 -20.31
C CYS A 681 -9.81 31.51 -19.21
N ALA A 682 -9.01 32.32 -18.49
CA ALA A 682 -8.18 31.80 -17.40
C ALA A 682 -8.97 31.12 -16.29
N ARG A 683 -10.16 31.64 -15.94
CA ARG A 683 -11.05 31.02 -14.93
C ARG A 683 -11.64 29.69 -15.41
N VAL A 684 -12.10 29.64 -16.65
CA VAL A 684 -12.64 28.41 -17.25
C VAL A 684 -11.57 27.32 -17.25
N LEU A 685 -10.36 27.65 -17.68
CA LEU A 685 -9.24 26.71 -17.73
C LEU A 685 -8.76 26.24 -16.34
N GLN A 686 -9.05 27.01 -15.28
CA GLN A 686 -8.80 26.60 -13.89
C GLN A 686 -9.91 25.74 -13.27
N GLY A 687 -10.92 25.32 -14.06
CA GLY A 687 -12.06 24.56 -13.56
C GLY A 687 -12.96 25.33 -12.60
N ARG A 688 -12.80 26.66 -12.50
CA ARG A 688 -13.71 27.53 -11.73
C ARG A 688 -14.87 27.89 -12.62
N PRO A 689 -16.13 27.48 -12.30
CA PRO A 689 -17.27 27.74 -13.17
C PRO A 689 -17.34 29.23 -13.51
N GLY A 690 -17.37 29.50 -14.81
CA GLY A 690 -17.65 30.83 -15.32
C GLY A 690 -18.96 31.34 -14.68
N ARG A 691 -19.04 32.65 -14.49
CA ARG A 691 -20.19 33.31 -13.89
C ARG A 691 -21.43 33.16 -14.82
N GLU A 692 -22.00 31.96 -14.88
CA GLU A 692 -23.39 31.79 -15.27
C GLU A 692 -24.22 32.44 -14.16
N ALA A 693 -25.14 33.29 -14.58
CA ALA A 693 -26.09 33.96 -13.70
C ALA A 693 -26.86 32.90 -12.92
N VAL A 694 -26.41 32.57 -11.71
CA VAL A 694 -27.20 31.77 -10.78
C VAL A 694 -28.22 32.70 -10.16
N GLU A 695 -29.47 32.52 -10.57
CA GLU A 695 -30.62 33.07 -9.91
C GLU A 695 -30.61 32.73 -8.42
N HIS A 696 -30.89 33.71 -7.64
CA HIS A 696 -30.82 33.73 -6.18
C HIS A 696 -31.73 32.70 -5.52
N THR A 697 -31.16 31.82 -4.73
CA THR A 697 -31.82 31.28 -3.54
C THR A 697 -30.83 31.14 -2.40
N GLY A 698 -30.93 32.05 -1.41
CA GLY A 698 -30.56 31.83 -0.02
C GLY A 698 -29.10 31.89 0.38
N GLY A 699 -28.64 33.04 0.91
CA GLY A 699 -27.42 33.20 1.70
C GLY A 699 -26.24 33.83 0.95
N VAL A 700 -25.88 35.08 1.32
CA VAL A 700 -24.74 35.81 0.72
C VAL A 700 -23.41 35.19 1.19
N ARG A 701 -22.78 34.34 0.35
CA ARG A 701 -21.43 33.82 0.63
C ARG A 701 -20.38 34.84 0.16
N LEU A 702 -19.47 35.21 1.06
CA LEU A 702 -18.29 36.00 0.73
C LEU A 702 -17.29 35.15 -0.05
N SER A 703 -16.58 35.72 -1.03
CA SER A 703 -15.44 35.05 -1.65
C SER A 703 -14.32 34.85 -0.64
N GLU A 704 -13.41 33.86 -0.84
CA GLU A 704 -12.31 33.58 0.06
C GLU A 704 -11.49 34.83 0.40
N ARG A 705 -11.26 35.70 -0.61
CA ARG A 705 -10.51 36.94 -0.43
C ARG A 705 -11.32 38.02 0.32
N GLU A 706 -12.60 38.08 0.08
CA GLU A 706 -13.51 38.97 0.83
C GLU A 706 -13.64 38.52 2.28
N ARG A 707 -13.63 37.19 2.55
CA ARG A 707 -13.63 36.62 3.89
C ARG A 707 -12.37 37.00 4.66
N GLN A 708 -11.18 36.82 4.05
CA GLN A 708 -9.89 37.19 4.65
C GLN A 708 -9.86 38.70 5.01
N VAL A 709 -10.37 39.57 4.11
CA VAL A 709 -10.49 40.98 4.39
C VAL A 709 -11.50 41.25 5.51
N ALA A 710 -12.63 40.55 5.51
CA ALA A 710 -13.69 40.70 6.54
C ALA A 710 -13.18 40.27 7.92
N GLU A 711 -12.49 39.15 8.04
CA GLU A 711 -11.89 38.67 9.29
C GLU A 711 -10.91 39.69 9.90
N LEU A 712 -10.06 40.28 9.06
CA LEU A 712 -9.08 41.26 9.51
C LEU A 712 -9.73 42.63 9.85
N VAL A 713 -10.80 43.02 9.15
CA VAL A 713 -11.57 44.21 9.47
C VAL A 713 -12.36 44.04 10.77
N VAL A 714 -12.95 42.85 11.00
CA VAL A 714 -13.64 42.52 12.25
C VAL A 714 -12.63 42.46 13.42
N ALA A 715 -11.41 42.04 13.16
CA ALA A 715 -10.32 42.09 14.12
C ALA A 715 -9.77 43.51 14.41
N GLY A 716 -10.31 44.53 13.74
CA GLY A 716 -10.01 45.94 14.02
C GLY A 716 -8.79 46.54 13.31
N LEU A 717 -8.23 45.85 12.31
CA LEU A 717 -7.07 46.34 11.55
C LEU A 717 -7.46 47.48 10.59
N THR A 718 -6.56 48.41 10.41
CA THR A 718 -6.72 49.49 9.39
C THR A 718 -6.49 48.95 7.98
N TYR A 719 -7.07 49.57 6.95
CA TYR A 719 -6.93 49.16 5.55
C TYR A 719 -5.46 49.06 5.10
N LYS A 720 -4.61 49.94 5.66
CA LYS A 720 -3.15 49.82 5.42
C LYS A 720 -2.56 48.55 6.01
N GLN A 721 -2.84 48.26 7.28
CA GLN A 721 -2.37 47.04 7.94
C GLN A 721 -2.90 45.75 7.27
N ILE A 722 -4.17 45.79 6.82
CA ILE A 722 -4.76 44.67 6.06
C ILE A 722 -4.06 44.52 4.71
N GLY A 723 -3.79 45.65 4.04
CA GLY A 723 -3.03 45.64 2.80
C GLY A 723 -1.66 45.06 2.95
N ASP A 724 -0.93 45.49 3.96
CA ASP A 724 0.42 44.96 4.29
C ASP A 724 0.38 43.43 4.62
N ARG A 725 -0.66 42.99 5.36
CA ARG A 725 -0.81 41.60 5.78
C ARG A 725 -1.26 40.67 4.65
N LEU A 726 -2.09 41.17 3.74
CA LEU A 726 -2.62 40.42 2.59
C LEU A 726 -1.86 40.67 1.29
N PHE A 727 -0.79 41.48 1.33
CA PHE A 727 0.02 41.86 0.18
C PHE A 727 -0.76 42.48 -0.97
N ILE A 728 -1.72 43.41 -0.62
CA ILE A 728 -2.51 44.21 -1.55
C ILE A 728 -2.49 45.67 -1.16
N SER A 729 -2.82 46.57 -2.08
CA SER A 729 -2.88 47.99 -1.76
C SER A 729 -4.05 48.31 -0.79
N ALA A 730 -3.90 49.32 0.06
CA ALA A 730 -4.99 49.80 0.91
C ALA A 730 -6.24 50.18 0.07
N LYS A 731 -6.04 50.66 -1.16
CA LYS A 731 -7.12 50.95 -2.13
C LYS A 731 -7.83 49.68 -2.61
N THR A 732 -7.13 48.56 -2.71
CA THR A 732 -7.72 47.25 -3.04
C THR A 732 -8.56 46.74 -1.88
N VAL A 733 -8.12 46.94 -0.62
CA VAL A 733 -8.93 46.62 0.57
C VAL A 733 -10.21 47.43 0.61
N GLU A 734 -10.11 48.74 0.34
CA GLU A 734 -11.26 49.63 0.24
C GLU A 734 -12.26 49.15 -0.83
N HIS A 735 -11.77 48.70 -1.96
CA HIS A 735 -12.58 48.16 -3.06
C HIS A 735 -13.32 46.90 -2.65
N HIS A 736 -12.64 45.96 -1.93
CA HIS A 736 -13.29 44.79 -1.36
C HIS A 736 -14.39 45.18 -0.35
N MET A 737 -14.13 46.12 0.52
CA MET A 737 -15.11 46.62 1.48
C MET A 737 -16.34 47.29 0.81
N ALA A 738 -16.11 48.11 -0.23
CA ALA A 738 -17.18 48.68 -1.01
C ALA A 738 -18.04 47.62 -1.71
N ARG A 739 -17.43 46.59 -2.25
CA ARG A 739 -18.08 45.45 -2.91
C ARG A 739 -18.89 44.61 -1.93
N MET A 740 -18.35 44.30 -0.75
CA MET A 740 -19.06 43.58 0.31
C MET A 740 -20.27 44.42 0.79
N ARG A 741 -20.09 45.72 0.99
CA ARG A 741 -21.17 46.64 1.35
C ARG A 741 -22.34 46.64 0.34
N GLN A 742 -22.00 46.69 -0.94
CA GLN A 742 -23.01 46.64 -2.01
C GLN A 742 -23.73 45.30 -2.07
N ARG A 743 -23.03 44.21 -1.85
CA ARG A 743 -23.57 42.84 -1.90
C ARG A 743 -24.42 42.48 -0.70
N LEU A 744 -24.06 42.97 0.48
CA LEU A 744 -24.78 42.76 1.72
C LEU A 744 -25.93 43.78 1.90
N GLY A 745 -26.01 44.84 1.05
CA GLY A 745 -27.06 45.85 1.11
C GLY A 745 -26.92 46.80 2.30
N ALA A 746 -25.77 46.84 2.96
CA ALA A 746 -25.54 47.62 4.17
C ALA A 746 -25.54 49.13 3.86
N GLY A 747 -26.43 49.89 4.48
CA GLY A 747 -26.55 51.33 4.30
C GLY A 747 -25.44 52.13 4.95
N SER A 748 -24.83 51.62 6.02
CA SER A 748 -23.76 52.25 6.79
C SER A 748 -22.57 51.35 7.02
N ARG A 749 -21.41 51.94 7.39
CA ARG A 749 -20.22 51.19 7.78
C ARG A 749 -20.44 50.34 9.05
N GLY A 750 -21.30 50.81 9.95
CA GLY A 750 -21.64 50.10 11.17
C GLY A 750 -22.48 48.85 10.91
N GLU A 751 -23.45 48.95 10.01
CA GLU A 751 -24.27 47.81 9.56
C GLU A 751 -23.42 46.77 8.85
N LEU A 752 -22.53 47.17 7.94
CA LEU A 752 -21.60 46.27 7.28
C LEU A 752 -20.74 45.50 8.28
N LEU A 753 -20.21 46.17 9.31
CA LEU A 753 -19.40 45.52 10.34
C LEU A 753 -20.19 44.55 11.23
N ALA A 754 -21.48 44.83 11.47
CA ALA A 754 -22.36 43.92 12.20
C ALA A 754 -22.62 42.63 11.41
N GLU A 755 -22.99 42.76 10.13
CA GLU A 755 -23.20 41.60 9.23
C GLU A 755 -21.94 40.79 8.99
N LEU A 756 -20.76 41.43 8.82
CA LEU A 756 -19.49 40.72 8.69
C LEU A 756 -19.12 39.98 9.94
N ARG A 757 -19.45 40.44 11.16
CA ARG A 757 -19.26 39.72 12.41
C ARG A 757 -20.11 38.45 12.47
N GLU A 758 -21.39 38.52 12.08
CA GLU A 758 -22.25 37.35 12.03
C GLU A 758 -21.73 36.31 11.04
N ILE A 759 -21.33 36.71 9.84
CA ILE A 759 -20.82 35.82 8.79
C ILE A 759 -19.51 35.16 9.22
N VAL A 760 -18.59 35.87 9.88
CA VAL A 760 -17.32 35.35 10.35
C VAL A 760 -17.51 34.44 11.57
N GLN A 761 -18.46 34.71 12.47
CA GLN A 761 -18.76 33.86 13.63
C GLN A 761 -19.49 32.56 13.28
N VAL A 762 -20.28 32.53 12.23
CA VAL A 762 -20.98 31.31 11.75
C VAL A 762 -20.02 30.39 10.99
N ALA A 763 -18.87 30.89 10.52
CA ALA A 763 -17.90 30.15 9.74
C ALA A 763 -16.69 29.66 10.57
N SER A 764 -16.56 30.03 11.83
CA SER A 764 -15.60 29.51 12.81
C SER A 764 -16.22 28.46 13.72
#